data_bbf3c40be3068739a9825d1a7b09f847
#
_entry.id   bbf3c40be3068739a9825d1a7b09f847
#
_cell.length_a   1.000
_cell.length_b   1.000
_cell.length_c   1.000
_cell.angle_alpha   90.00
_cell.angle_beta   90.00
_cell.angle_gamma   90.00
#
_symmetry.space_group_name_H-M   'P 1'
#
loop_
_entity.id
_entity.type
_entity.pdbx_description
1 polymer ?
#
loop_
_entity_poly.entity_id
_entity_poly.type
_entity_poly.pdbx_seq_one_letter_code
_entity_poly.pdbx_strand_id
1 'polypeptide(L)'
;LAIEPILMSRLEIISSADEPYENLPGAATVLDVKTLKLINPVGTQEMLELIPGVNGYSDDGTGNSRISIGIRGLNPRRSSRVLILEDGIPIQPALYVYPNMYYNPPADRIDRIEVIKGSGSIKYGPQTMGGVINYFTRRPRNDFGGAFKLTLGENGYKSIFTEFGGSKNAKLKPEIQLLLKSGDGFRQNNSFEQVNSTLKLNYIQSANKNLYLKVNFNYENSNATYTGLTQWSFKNNPKFNPKKDDNFKVFRTAVDVIQTERINSNLSKSTTAYISYFDRRWWRENDIFILAKDINKEAPAPQPYYSPNDLVRTGNGKDSFGILRTFYVLGVERSYTINKKLFGYPSKLEVGGRVYWERFIDDKQTGSSPDSRNGIYFIPAKTEEDAPVIVGQSHHYETTAFSGFISESIDMGTLKLRPGVRLEVFEQERVDRLAGSLYQDKNLVVVLPGVGFIKNIFGINIFGGVHRGFTPPSSGALKILNFGKNASETGLDLDAEKSWNKEIGIRGNISLIDFEVSGFHVDIENLVAAGRGTAFNNLGKVVSSGLELRTKIHTSKLMRFLPQINISYTFLKTEVKDGKIKSNVSGSVGSEVSIAGKELPYSPNNTLTIGLEGNYFNSLALRVDYRYVSEVYTDFENIEKTDNLGITGTVPSYSHINLSANYSISEKIRIFLSGKNITDEIYIGSRLHSNPGQKQASLSSGILPGPRRQINLGLEYLF
;
A
#
# COMPACT_ATOMS: atom_id res chain seq x y z
N LEU A 1 -12.07 -2.13 -44.22
CA LEU A 1 -11.05 -1.71 -43.25
C LEU A 1 -11.78 -1.32 -41.96
N ALA A 2 -11.96 -2.27 -41.06
CA ALA A 2 -12.41 -1.97 -39.70
C ALA A 2 -11.30 -1.16 -39.06
N ILE A 3 -11.51 0.13 -38.82
CA ILE A 3 -10.64 0.96 -38.01
C ILE A 3 -10.79 0.41 -36.60
N GLU A 4 -9.80 -0.33 -36.12
CA GLU A 4 -9.73 -0.66 -34.70
C GLU A 4 -9.79 0.68 -33.95
N PRO A 5 -10.76 0.86 -33.04
CA PRO A 5 -10.82 2.07 -32.24
C PRO A 5 -9.49 2.15 -31.48
N ILE A 6 -8.73 3.20 -31.71
CA ILE A 6 -7.50 3.47 -30.98
C ILE A 6 -7.93 3.55 -29.52
N LEU A 7 -7.68 2.47 -28.78
CA LEU A 7 -7.72 2.45 -27.31
C LEU A 7 -6.66 3.46 -26.88
N MET A 8 -7.05 4.73 -26.78
CA MET A 8 -6.15 5.76 -26.27
C MET A 8 -5.75 5.35 -24.88
N SER A 9 -4.45 5.39 -24.68
CA SER A 9 -3.77 4.97 -23.50
C SER A 9 -4.53 5.40 -22.24
N ARG A 10 -4.77 4.47 -21.38
CA ARG A 10 -4.93 4.69 -19.93
C ARG A 10 -3.88 5.74 -19.56
N LEU A 11 -4.07 6.48 -18.50
CA LEU A 11 -2.97 7.19 -17.82
C LEU A 11 -1.93 6.13 -17.41
N GLU A 12 -1.21 5.62 -18.39
CA GLU A 12 -0.19 4.63 -18.20
C GLU A 12 1.01 5.36 -17.64
N ILE A 13 1.38 4.97 -16.44
CA ILE A 13 2.53 5.55 -15.76
C ILE A 13 3.79 5.21 -16.56
N ILE A 14 3.87 3.97 -17.03
CA ILE A 14 5.11 3.38 -17.53
C ILE A 14 5.16 3.35 -19.06
N SER A 15 4.05 3.03 -19.70
CA SER A 15 4.05 3.04 -21.17
C SER A 15 2.69 3.48 -21.69
N SER A 16 2.65 4.46 -22.55
CA SER A 16 1.58 4.49 -23.55
C SER A 16 1.72 3.25 -24.43
N ALA A 17 0.66 2.82 -25.10
CA ALA A 17 0.78 1.76 -26.11
C ALA A 17 1.93 2.01 -27.13
N ASP A 18 2.42 3.24 -27.17
CA ASP A 18 3.46 3.73 -28.09
C ASP A 18 4.87 3.83 -27.45
N GLU A 19 5.03 3.63 -26.12
CA GLU A 19 6.34 3.74 -25.46
C GLU A 19 6.63 2.48 -24.62
N PRO A 20 7.52 1.58 -25.09
CA PRO A 20 7.90 0.38 -24.37
C PRO A 20 8.50 0.68 -22.99
N TYR A 21 8.31 -0.21 -22.03
CA TYR A 21 8.90 -0.16 -20.68
C TYR A 21 10.42 0.12 -20.70
N GLU A 22 11.12 -0.42 -21.69
CA GLU A 22 12.55 -0.24 -21.86
C GLU A 22 12.96 1.24 -22.06
N ASN A 23 12.03 2.08 -22.50
CA ASN A 23 12.28 3.49 -22.82
C ASN A 23 11.95 4.45 -21.66
N LEU A 24 11.71 3.95 -20.44
CA LEU A 24 11.43 4.81 -19.29
C LEU A 24 12.72 5.32 -18.64
N PRO A 25 12.86 6.62 -18.41
CA PRO A 25 13.95 7.15 -17.61
C PRO A 25 13.63 6.91 -16.12
N GLY A 26 14.29 5.91 -15.53
CA GLY A 26 14.15 5.57 -14.13
C GLY A 26 13.81 4.11 -13.86
N ALA A 27 14.05 3.69 -12.61
CA ALA A 27 13.75 2.34 -12.16
C ALA A 27 12.23 2.13 -12.06
N ALA A 28 11.75 1.09 -12.72
CA ALA A 28 10.34 0.74 -12.73
C ALA A 28 10.15 -0.78 -12.85
N THR A 29 8.99 -1.27 -12.46
CA THR A 29 8.65 -2.69 -12.58
C THR A 29 7.22 -2.84 -13.06
N VAL A 30 7.02 -3.72 -14.03
CA VAL A 30 5.70 -4.12 -14.50
C VAL A 30 5.49 -5.60 -14.16
N LEU A 31 4.38 -5.92 -13.50
CA LEU A 31 3.87 -7.28 -13.36
C LEU A 31 2.64 -7.43 -14.24
N ASP A 32 2.73 -8.28 -15.23
CA ASP A 32 1.68 -8.52 -16.21
C ASP A 32 0.65 -9.54 -15.74
N VAL A 33 -0.46 -9.63 -16.44
CA VAL A 33 -1.56 -10.60 -16.16
C VAL A 33 -1.07 -12.03 -16.19
N LYS A 34 -0.08 -12.37 -17.01
CA LYS A 34 0.45 -13.74 -17.11
C LYS A 34 1.16 -14.14 -15.81
N THR A 35 2.01 -13.27 -15.29
CA THR A 35 2.67 -13.46 -14.00
C THR A 35 1.63 -13.55 -12.87
N LEU A 36 0.64 -12.63 -12.84
CA LEU A 36 -0.40 -12.61 -11.80
C LEU A 36 -1.24 -13.90 -11.82
N LYS A 37 -1.63 -14.38 -12.99
CA LYS A 37 -2.35 -15.66 -13.12
C LYS A 37 -1.51 -16.86 -12.71
N LEU A 38 -0.19 -16.80 -12.94
CA LEU A 38 0.71 -17.90 -12.57
C LEU A 38 0.82 -18.03 -11.04
N ILE A 39 0.94 -16.94 -10.30
CA ILE A 39 1.12 -16.98 -8.84
C ILE A 39 -0.19 -17.18 -8.06
N ASN A 40 -1.36 -16.96 -8.68
CA ASN A 40 -2.69 -17.03 -8.05
C ASN A 40 -2.71 -16.34 -6.67
N PRO A 41 -2.52 -15.02 -6.61
CA PRO A 41 -2.41 -14.32 -5.34
C PRO A 41 -3.75 -14.30 -4.60
N VAL A 42 -3.70 -14.43 -3.28
CA VAL A 42 -4.87 -14.27 -2.40
C VAL A 42 -5.09 -12.80 -2.06
N GLY A 43 -3.99 -12.05 -1.96
CA GLY A 43 -3.99 -10.60 -1.69
C GLY A 43 -2.94 -9.85 -2.50
N THR A 44 -3.03 -8.53 -2.49
CA THR A 44 -2.12 -7.65 -3.25
C THR A 44 -0.68 -7.65 -2.72
N GLN A 45 -0.47 -7.95 -1.43
CA GLN A 45 0.88 -8.01 -0.86
C GLN A 45 1.77 -9.01 -1.58
N GLU A 46 1.27 -10.21 -1.85
CA GLU A 46 2.03 -11.29 -2.49
C GLU A 46 2.56 -10.91 -3.88
N MET A 47 1.82 -10.08 -4.60
CA MET A 47 2.24 -9.57 -5.89
C MET A 47 3.40 -8.59 -5.76
N LEU A 48 3.37 -7.73 -4.75
CA LEU A 48 4.39 -6.70 -4.52
C LEU A 48 5.71 -7.28 -3.99
N GLU A 49 5.69 -8.45 -3.38
CA GLU A 49 6.89 -9.17 -2.93
C GLU A 49 7.84 -9.60 -4.05
N LEU A 50 7.36 -9.61 -5.31
CA LEU A 50 8.18 -9.89 -6.49
C LEU A 50 8.96 -8.68 -6.99
N ILE A 51 8.77 -7.50 -6.39
CA ILE A 51 9.29 -6.23 -6.89
C ILE A 51 10.49 -5.79 -6.05
N PRO A 52 11.69 -5.59 -6.65
CA PRO A 52 12.84 -5.12 -5.89
C PRO A 52 12.58 -3.72 -5.31
N GLY A 53 13.13 -3.44 -4.14
CA GLY A 53 12.96 -2.18 -3.41
C GLY A 53 11.65 -2.04 -2.66
N VAL A 54 10.69 -2.98 -2.83
CA VAL A 54 9.42 -2.99 -2.10
C VAL A 54 9.53 -3.91 -0.89
N ASN A 55 9.20 -3.38 0.28
CA ASN A 55 9.09 -4.14 1.52
C ASN A 55 7.74 -3.89 2.18
N GLY A 56 7.30 -4.82 3.00
CA GLY A 56 6.02 -4.67 3.67
C GLY A 56 5.68 -5.83 4.58
N TYR A 57 4.61 -5.66 5.32
CA TYR A 57 4.03 -6.70 6.17
C TYR A 57 2.50 -6.60 6.15
N SER A 58 1.83 -7.71 6.41
CA SER A 58 0.39 -7.77 6.64
C SER A 58 0.09 -7.64 8.13
N ASP A 59 -0.89 -6.81 8.49
CA ASP A 59 -1.29 -6.68 9.88
C ASP A 59 -2.18 -7.86 10.36
N ASP A 60 -2.92 -8.49 9.47
CA ASP A 60 -3.97 -9.45 9.83
C ASP A 60 -3.84 -10.81 9.12
N GLY A 61 -2.75 -10.99 8.37
CA GLY A 61 -2.53 -12.23 7.63
C GLY A 61 -3.17 -12.24 6.25
N THR A 62 -3.53 -13.44 5.79
CA THR A 62 -3.89 -13.69 4.40
C THR A 62 -5.31 -13.24 4.10
N GLY A 63 -5.48 -12.49 3.04
CA GLY A 63 -6.76 -12.29 2.37
C GLY A 63 -7.53 -11.02 2.71
N ASN A 64 -7.12 -10.24 3.69
CA ASN A 64 -7.75 -8.96 3.97
C ASN A 64 -7.06 -7.76 3.28
N SER A 65 -7.69 -6.59 3.37
CA SER A 65 -7.26 -5.39 2.63
C SER A 65 -6.21 -4.55 3.35
N ARG A 66 -5.82 -4.89 4.59
CA ARG A 66 -4.87 -4.09 5.38
C ARG A 66 -3.44 -4.54 5.18
N ILE A 67 -2.75 -3.88 4.27
CA ILE A 67 -1.33 -4.11 4.03
C ILE A 67 -0.53 -2.84 4.27
N SER A 68 0.72 -3.03 4.63
CA SER A 68 1.69 -1.97 4.87
C SER A 68 2.83 -2.13 3.87
N ILE A 69 3.05 -1.12 3.02
CA ILE A 69 4.03 -1.15 1.92
C ILE A 69 4.97 0.04 2.06
N GLY A 70 6.26 -0.23 2.05
CA GLY A 70 7.34 0.74 1.93
C GLY A 70 8.15 0.51 0.67
N ILE A 71 8.81 1.55 0.20
CA ILE A 71 9.72 1.49 -0.95
C ILE A 71 11.04 2.13 -0.53
N ARG A 72 12.17 1.48 -0.89
CA ARG A 72 13.53 1.98 -0.64
C ARG A 72 13.78 2.37 0.82
N GLY A 73 13.34 1.52 1.77
CA GLY A 73 13.59 1.67 3.20
C GLY A 73 12.66 2.63 3.93
N LEU A 74 11.73 3.29 3.26
CA LEU A 74 10.68 4.05 3.94
C LEU A 74 9.79 3.12 4.75
N ASN A 75 9.42 3.56 5.95
CA ASN A 75 8.59 2.77 6.86
C ASN A 75 7.28 2.34 6.17
N PRO A 76 7.01 1.04 6.06
CA PRO A 76 5.87 0.51 5.31
C PRO A 76 4.52 0.79 5.96
N ARG A 77 4.48 1.22 7.21
CA ARG A 77 3.24 1.34 7.98
C ARG A 77 2.14 2.07 7.22
N ARG A 78 1.06 1.32 6.92
CA ARG A 78 -0.13 1.80 6.21
C ARG A 78 0.16 2.45 4.85
N SER A 79 1.29 2.15 4.26
CA SER A 79 1.69 2.65 2.94
C SER A 79 1.66 4.19 2.81
N SER A 80 1.93 4.91 3.91
CA SER A 80 1.67 6.35 4.02
C SER A 80 2.67 7.24 3.26
N ARG A 81 3.72 6.68 2.65
CA ARG A 81 4.72 7.41 1.86
C ARG A 81 4.88 6.87 0.44
N VAL A 82 3.89 6.11 0.00
CA VAL A 82 3.80 5.56 -1.36
C VAL A 82 2.46 5.97 -1.94
N LEU A 83 2.47 6.58 -3.11
CA LEU A 83 1.22 6.89 -3.81
C LEU A 83 0.65 5.61 -4.41
N ILE A 84 -0.57 5.28 -4.04
CA ILE A 84 -1.25 4.08 -4.55
C ILE A 84 -2.45 4.49 -5.39
N LEU A 85 -2.46 3.97 -6.62
CA LEU A 85 -3.47 4.27 -7.62
C LEU A 85 -4.20 3.00 -8.07
N GLU A 86 -5.46 3.14 -8.43
CA GLU A 86 -6.21 2.17 -9.22
C GLU A 86 -6.66 2.82 -10.52
N ASP A 87 -6.22 2.30 -11.67
CA ASP A 87 -6.46 2.89 -13.00
C ASP A 87 -6.01 4.37 -13.13
N GLY A 88 -4.94 4.75 -12.41
CA GLY A 88 -4.41 6.12 -12.40
C GLY A 88 -5.06 7.06 -11.38
N ILE A 89 -6.03 6.61 -10.60
CA ILE A 89 -6.78 7.41 -9.62
C ILE A 89 -6.31 7.05 -8.21
N PRO A 90 -5.98 8.03 -7.33
CA PRO A 90 -5.61 7.78 -5.95
C PRO A 90 -6.69 7.04 -5.17
N ILE A 91 -6.30 5.99 -4.44
CA ILE A 91 -7.22 5.18 -3.64
C ILE A 91 -7.00 5.32 -2.13
N GLN A 92 -6.03 6.13 -1.70
CA GLN A 92 -5.89 6.49 -0.29
C GLN A 92 -7.17 7.20 0.21
N PRO A 93 -7.62 6.92 1.44
CA PRO A 93 -8.86 7.50 1.98
C PRO A 93 -8.88 9.03 2.03
N ALA A 94 -7.73 9.66 2.35
CA ALA A 94 -7.48 11.08 2.23
C ALA A 94 -6.00 11.28 1.90
N LEU A 95 -5.73 11.70 0.68
CA LEU A 95 -4.39 11.69 0.07
C LEU A 95 -3.40 12.63 0.78
N TYR A 96 -3.88 13.77 1.27
CA TYR A 96 -3.04 14.77 1.94
C TYR A 96 -2.99 14.54 3.45
N VAL A 97 -4.15 14.47 4.12
CA VAL A 97 -4.19 14.50 5.58
C VAL A 97 -4.13 13.10 6.23
N TYR A 98 -4.61 12.06 5.53
CA TYR A 98 -4.62 10.69 6.06
C TYR A 98 -4.41 9.63 4.97
N PRO A 99 -3.19 9.47 4.46
CA PRO A 99 -2.88 8.59 3.34
C PRO A 99 -2.85 7.10 3.71
N ASN A 100 -3.23 6.74 4.92
CA ASN A 100 -3.15 5.37 5.42
C ASN A 100 -4.10 4.42 4.67
N MET A 101 -3.56 3.36 4.09
CA MET A 101 -4.33 2.38 3.33
C MET A 101 -5.12 1.44 4.22
N TYR A 102 -6.43 1.36 3.97
CA TYR A 102 -7.37 0.39 4.54
C TYR A 102 -8.17 -0.34 3.47
N TYR A 103 -7.95 -0.01 2.22
CA TYR A 103 -8.49 -0.67 1.05
C TYR A 103 -7.36 -0.92 0.07
N ASN A 104 -7.26 -2.15 -0.41
CA ASN A 104 -6.45 -2.51 -1.57
C ASN A 104 -7.37 -3.22 -2.56
N PRO A 105 -7.22 -2.99 -3.87
CA PRO A 105 -8.04 -3.67 -4.87
C PRO A 105 -7.87 -5.19 -4.74
N PRO A 106 -8.95 -5.98 -4.80
CA PRO A 106 -8.82 -7.42 -4.82
C PRO A 106 -7.94 -7.91 -5.98
N ALA A 107 -7.07 -8.87 -5.70
CA ALA A 107 -6.12 -9.40 -6.68
C ALA A 107 -6.80 -9.92 -7.96
N ASP A 108 -8.00 -10.50 -7.84
CA ASP A 108 -8.80 -11.04 -8.95
C ASP A 108 -9.20 -9.99 -10.00
N ARG A 109 -9.26 -8.70 -9.61
CA ARG A 109 -9.61 -7.59 -10.50
C ARG A 109 -8.41 -7.00 -11.24
N ILE A 110 -7.20 -7.32 -10.80
CA ILE A 110 -5.97 -6.68 -11.27
C ILE A 110 -5.47 -7.42 -12.51
N ASP A 111 -5.23 -6.65 -13.57
CA ASP A 111 -4.69 -7.13 -14.83
C ASP A 111 -3.19 -6.87 -14.95
N ARG A 112 -2.72 -5.77 -14.35
CA ARG A 112 -1.33 -5.34 -14.38
C ARG A 112 -1.01 -4.47 -13.16
N ILE A 113 0.22 -4.56 -12.68
CA ILE A 113 0.74 -3.66 -11.65
C ILE A 113 1.95 -2.93 -12.23
N GLU A 114 1.99 -1.64 -12.03
CA GLU A 114 3.14 -0.80 -12.35
C GLU A 114 3.68 -0.13 -11.10
N VAL A 115 4.98 -0.24 -10.88
CA VAL A 115 5.68 0.42 -9.78
C VAL A 115 6.78 1.30 -10.34
N ILE A 116 6.70 2.60 -10.06
CA ILE A 116 7.70 3.59 -10.44
C ILE A 116 8.40 4.08 -9.19
N LYS A 117 9.71 4.06 -9.23
CA LYS A 117 10.56 4.51 -8.12
C LYS A 117 11.42 5.72 -8.50
N GLY A 118 11.46 6.04 -9.77
CA GLY A 118 12.33 7.05 -10.37
C GLY A 118 11.62 8.33 -10.83
N SER A 119 12.31 9.08 -11.70
CA SER A 119 11.89 10.39 -12.20
C SER A 119 10.55 10.39 -12.95
N GLY A 120 10.03 9.23 -13.36
CA GLY A 120 8.68 9.09 -13.90
C GLY A 120 7.56 9.47 -12.92
N SER A 121 7.86 9.55 -11.61
CA SER A 121 6.90 9.94 -10.57
C SER A 121 6.56 11.44 -10.54
N ILE A 122 7.28 12.30 -11.25
CA ILE A 122 7.10 13.77 -11.27
C ILE A 122 5.66 14.20 -11.60
N LYS A 123 4.98 13.46 -12.47
CA LYS A 123 3.58 13.76 -12.85
C LYS A 123 2.57 13.57 -11.71
N TYR A 124 2.95 12.80 -10.69
CA TYR A 124 2.08 12.41 -9.59
C TYR A 124 2.31 13.30 -8.38
N GLY A 125 1.27 13.46 -7.59
CA GLY A 125 1.25 14.43 -6.50
C GLY A 125 1.83 13.94 -5.19
N PRO A 126 1.13 14.15 -4.07
CA PRO A 126 1.63 13.80 -2.76
C PRO A 126 1.86 12.29 -2.58
N GLN A 127 2.60 11.93 -1.55
CA GLN A 127 2.98 10.55 -1.20
C GLN A 127 3.97 9.89 -2.18
N THR A 128 4.76 10.68 -2.91
CA THR A 128 5.70 10.19 -3.94
C THR A 128 7.14 10.03 -3.45
N MET A 129 7.41 10.14 -2.15
CA MET A 129 8.76 9.98 -1.60
C MET A 129 9.35 8.59 -1.87
N GLY A 130 8.54 7.53 -1.69
CA GLY A 130 8.94 6.16 -2.00
C GLY A 130 8.71 5.79 -3.47
N GLY A 131 7.76 6.41 -4.11
CA GLY A 131 7.36 6.11 -5.48
C GLY A 131 5.85 5.96 -5.65
N VAL A 132 5.45 5.34 -6.74
CA VAL A 132 4.04 5.17 -7.15
C VAL A 132 3.75 3.72 -7.47
N ILE A 133 2.67 3.18 -6.96
CA ILE A 133 2.11 1.88 -7.34
C ILE A 133 0.78 2.11 -8.03
N ASN A 134 0.61 1.60 -9.24
CA ASN A 134 -0.64 1.69 -9.96
C ASN A 134 -1.16 0.28 -10.30
N TYR A 135 -2.33 -0.03 -9.77
CA TYR A 135 -3.08 -1.24 -10.09
C TYR A 135 -3.98 -0.97 -11.29
N PHE A 136 -3.75 -1.66 -12.39
CA PHE A 136 -4.63 -1.60 -13.55
C PHE A 136 -5.66 -2.72 -13.49
N THR A 137 -6.91 -2.35 -13.59
CA THR A 137 -8.01 -3.30 -13.69
C THR A 137 -8.34 -3.58 -15.16
N ARG A 138 -8.85 -4.78 -15.46
CA ARG A 138 -9.25 -5.13 -16.82
C ARG A 138 -10.30 -4.15 -17.36
N ARG A 139 -10.15 -3.74 -18.60
CA ARG A 139 -11.18 -2.99 -19.31
C ARG A 139 -12.31 -3.92 -19.77
N PRO A 140 -13.54 -3.42 -19.97
CA PRO A 140 -14.63 -4.21 -20.52
C PRO A 140 -14.23 -4.89 -21.82
N ARG A 141 -14.65 -6.16 -21.97
CA ARG A 141 -14.34 -6.99 -23.14
C ARG A 141 -14.95 -6.43 -24.41
N ASN A 142 -14.32 -6.73 -25.55
CA ASN A 142 -14.86 -6.36 -26.85
C ASN A 142 -16.04 -7.25 -27.24
N ASP A 143 -15.96 -8.56 -26.95
CA ASP A 143 -17.00 -9.53 -27.18
C ASP A 143 -17.67 -9.91 -25.86
N PHE A 144 -18.94 -10.33 -25.93
CA PHE A 144 -19.63 -10.83 -24.75
C PHE A 144 -18.95 -12.10 -24.22
N GLY A 145 -18.73 -12.15 -22.93
CA GLY A 145 -18.10 -13.28 -22.27
C GLY A 145 -17.86 -12.98 -20.78
N GLY A 146 -17.24 -13.91 -20.10
CA GLY A 146 -17.02 -13.78 -18.69
C GLY A 146 -16.03 -14.78 -18.11
N ALA A 147 -15.88 -14.71 -16.80
CA ALA A 147 -15.12 -15.67 -16.02
C ALA A 147 -15.85 -15.97 -14.70
N PHE A 148 -15.73 -17.20 -14.27
CA PHE A 148 -16.10 -17.65 -12.94
C PHE A 148 -14.88 -18.30 -12.31
N LYS A 149 -14.51 -17.88 -11.10
CA LYS A 149 -13.38 -18.43 -10.35
C LYS A 149 -13.84 -18.77 -8.94
N LEU A 150 -13.67 -20.02 -8.55
CA LEU A 150 -13.88 -20.53 -7.20
C LEU A 150 -12.53 -20.88 -6.58
N THR A 151 -12.30 -20.49 -5.34
CA THR A 151 -11.11 -20.87 -4.57
C THR A 151 -11.52 -21.31 -3.19
N LEU A 152 -11.02 -22.46 -2.75
CA LEU A 152 -11.21 -23.02 -1.41
C LEU A 152 -9.84 -23.32 -0.81
N GLY A 153 -9.66 -23.12 0.48
CA GLY A 153 -8.37 -23.33 1.09
C GLY A 153 -8.35 -23.53 2.60
N GLU A 154 -7.16 -23.67 3.14
CA GLU A 154 -6.91 -23.76 4.58
C GLU A 154 -7.47 -22.54 5.31
N ASN A 155 -7.61 -22.64 6.64
CA ASN A 155 -8.14 -21.59 7.51
C ASN A 155 -9.53 -21.08 7.07
N GLY A 156 -10.39 -22.00 6.61
CA GLY A 156 -11.75 -21.68 6.19
C GLY A 156 -11.85 -20.76 4.96
N TYR A 157 -10.74 -20.57 4.22
CA TYR A 157 -10.71 -19.63 3.09
C TYR A 157 -11.63 -20.07 1.96
N LYS A 158 -12.49 -19.14 1.52
CA LYS A 158 -13.42 -19.28 0.40
C LYS A 158 -13.43 -18.00 -0.40
N SER A 159 -13.37 -18.10 -1.72
CA SER A 159 -13.48 -16.96 -2.62
C SER A 159 -14.25 -17.34 -3.88
N ILE A 160 -15.23 -16.52 -4.24
CA ILE A 160 -15.95 -16.62 -5.51
C ILE A 160 -15.76 -15.28 -6.21
N PHE A 161 -15.18 -15.33 -7.40
CA PHE A 161 -15.10 -14.17 -8.28
C PHE A 161 -15.82 -14.49 -9.59
N THR A 162 -16.67 -13.59 -10.01
CA THR A 162 -17.32 -13.66 -11.32
C THR A 162 -17.29 -12.32 -12.02
N GLU A 163 -17.15 -12.38 -13.32
CA GLU A 163 -17.25 -11.22 -14.19
C GLU A 163 -17.92 -11.60 -15.50
N PHE A 164 -18.72 -10.71 -16.02
CA PHE A 164 -19.31 -10.87 -17.35
C PHE A 164 -19.62 -9.51 -17.97
N GLY A 165 -19.59 -9.48 -19.29
CA GLY A 165 -19.87 -8.26 -20.03
C GLY A 165 -19.28 -8.31 -21.43
N GLY A 166 -19.10 -7.12 -21.99
CA GLY A 166 -18.68 -6.93 -23.36
C GLY A 166 -19.87 -6.88 -24.32
N SER A 167 -19.62 -6.34 -25.51
CA SER A 167 -20.63 -6.27 -26.57
C SER A 167 -19.94 -6.09 -27.91
N LYS A 168 -20.14 -7.06 -28.80
CA LYS A 168 -19.57 -7.05 -30.14
C LYS A 168 -20.15 -5.90 -30.97
N ASN A 169 -19.26 -5.15 -31.63
CA ASN A 169 -19.63 -4.04 -32.51
C ASN A 169 -20.48 -2.92 -31.89
N ALA A 170 -20.70 -2.94 -30.57
CA ALA A 170 -21.43 -1.87 -29.89
C ALA A 170 -20.50 -0.75 -29.42
N LYS A 171 -20.98 0.49 -29.52
CA LYS A 171 -20.30 1.65 -28.94
C LYS A 171 -20.24 1.58 -27.42
N LEU A 172 -21.18 0.90 -26.80
CA LEU A 172 -21.30 0.76 -25.36
C LEU A 172 -20.93 -0.67 -24.94
N LYS A 173 -19.92 -0.80 -24.07
CA LYS A 173 -19.40 -2.07 -23.57
C LYS A 173 -19.51 -2.09 -22.05
N PRO A 174 -20.58 -2.67 -21.50
CA PRO A 174 -20.73 -2.86 -20.06
C PRO A 174 -19.95 -4.09 -19.59
N GLU A 175 -19.51 -4.08 -18.33
CA GLU A 175 -18.98 -5.24 -17.61
C GLU A 175 -19.28 -5.11 -16.12
N ILE A 176 -19.70 -6.19 -15.49
CA ILE A 176 -19.89 -6.30 -14.05
C ILE A 176 -18.94 -7.33 -13.48
N GLN A 177 -18.42 -7.04 -12.30
CA GLN A 177 -17.55 -7.94 -11.51
C GLN A 177 -18.11 -8.04 -10.09
N LEU A 178 -18.11 -9.26 -9.53
CA LEU A 178 -18.50 -9.54 -8.17
C LEU A 178 -17.47 -10.48 -7.52
N LEU A 179 -16.99 -10.11 -6.35
CA LEU A 179 -16.16 -10.92 -5.47
C LEU A 179 -16.85 -11.11 -4.14
N LEU A 180 -16.94 -12.36 -3.71
CA LEU A 180 -17.30 -12.76 -2.35
C LEU A 180 -16.12 -13.53 -1.77
N LYS A 181 -15.60 -13.10 -0.62
CA LYS A 181 -14.43 -13.72 -0.01
C LYS A 181 -14.58 -13.77 1.50
N SER A 182 -14.20 -14.90 2.10
CA SER A 182 -14.20 -15.07 3.55
C SER A 182 -13.09 -16.04 3.99
N GLY A 183 -12.77 -16.02 5.27
CA GLY A 183 -11.84 -16.92 5.90
C GLY A 183 -11.81 -16.77 7.42
N ASP A 184 -11.33 -17.79 8.13
CA ASP A 184 -11.21 -17.77 9.58
C ASP A 184 -9.90 -17.09 10.03
N GLY A 185 -8.96 -16.91 9.07
CA GLY A 185 -7.62 -16.43 9.36
C GLY A 185 -6.74 -17.48 10.04
N PHE A 186 -5.45 -17.16 10.20
CA PHE A 186 -4.49 -18.12 10.78
C PHE A 186 -4.34 -18.00 12.30
N ARG A 187 -4.88 -16.95 12.91
CA ARG A 187 -4.93 -16.75 14.37
C ARG A 187 -6.34 -17.03 14.90
N GLN A 188 -6.43 -17.25 16.20
CA GLN A 188 -7.72 -17.22 16.90
C GLN A 188 -8.37 -15.84 16.74
N ASN A 189 -9.71 -15.78 16.67
CA ASN A 189 -10.44 -14.53 16.54
C ASN A 189 -9.90 -13.61 15.40
N ASN A 190 -9.75 -14.16 14.19
CA ASN A 190 -9.13 -13.46 13.07
C ASN A 190 -9.92 -13.63 11.77
N SER A 191 -11.22 -13.94 11.86
CA SER A 191 -12.09 -14.14 10.71
C SER A 191 -12.33 -12.83 9.94
N PHE A 192 -12.63 -12.99 8.67
CA PHE A 192 -13.00 -11.87 7.79
C PHE A 192 -14.00 -12.31 6.72
N GLU A 193 -14.78 -11.37 6.27
CA GLU A 193 -15.64 -11.47 5.08
C GLU A 193 -15.52 -10.19 4.26
N GLN A 194 -15.53 -10.33 2.94
CA GLN A 194 -15.42 -9.22 2.00
C GLN A 194 -16.37 -9.40 0.84
N VAL A 195 -17.05 -8.32 0.47
CA VAL A 195 -17.85 -8.22 -0.76
C VAL A 195 -17.30 -7.06 -1.57
N ASN A 196 -16.94 -7.30 -2.84
CA ASN A 196 -16.53 -6.25 -3.76
C ASN A 196 -17.31 -6.38 -5.06
N SER A 197 -17.97 -5.32 -5.48
CA SER A 197 -18.70 -5.23 -6.74
C SER A 197 -18.19 -4.06 -7.57
N THR A 198 -18.07 -4.28 -8.88
CA THR A 198 -17.62 -3.23 -9.79
C THR A 198 -18.43 -3.26 -11.06
N LEU A 199 -19.05 -2.14 -11.39
CA LEU A 199 -19.68 -1.89 -12.68
C LEU A 199 -18.73 -1.04 -13.53
N LYS A 200 -18.49 -1.46 -14.75
CA LYS A 200 -17.65 -0.76 -15.73
C LYS A 200 -18.44 -0.52 -17.01
N LEU A 201 -18.22 0.62 -17.59
CA LEU A 201 -18.85 1.01 -18.85
C LEU A 201 -17.82 1.70 -19.72
N ASN A 202 -17.55 1.14 -20.88
CA ASN A 202 -16.72 1.78 -21.88
C ASN A 202 -17.60 2.26 -23.04
N TYR A 203 -17.67 3.58 -23.25
CA TYR A 203 -18.48 4.21 -24.30
C TYR A 203 -17.59 4.85 -25.36
N ILE A 204 -17.55 4.25 -26.54
CA ILE A 204 -16.84 4.74 -27.71
C ILE A 204 -17.71 5.80 -28.37
N GLN A 205 -17.49 7.07 -28.02
CA GLN A 205 -18.29 8.19 -28.51
C GLN A 205 -18.03 8.43 -30.03
N SER A 206 -16.75 8.31 -30.41
CA SER A 206 -16.30 8.39 -31.82
C SER A 206 -14.98 7.63 -31.98
N ALA A 207 -14.44 7.56 -33.20
CA ALA A 207 -13.10 6.99 -33.45
C ALA A 207 -11.98 7.66 -32.62
N ASN A 208 -12.18 8.92 -32.27
CA ASN A 208 -11.18 9.72 -31.55
C ASN A 208 -11.54 10.02 -30.08
N LYS A 209 -12.70 9.53 -29.57
CA LYS A 209 -13.20 9.91 -28.27
C LYS A 209 -13.81 8.74 -27.54
N ASN A 210 -13.31 8.47 -26.34
CA ASN A 210 -13.76 7.39 -25.48
C ASN A 210 -14.10 7.91 -24.08
N LEU A 211 -15.13 7.35 -23.48
CA LEU A 211 -15.55 7.61 -22.11
C LEU A 211 -15.57 6.29 -21.35
N TYR A 212 -14.84 6.22 -20.24
CA TYR A 212 -14.86 5.10 -19.32
C TYR A 212 -15.45 5.52 -17.98
N LEU A 213 -16.44 4.77 -17.52
CA LEU A 213 -17.06 4.92 -16.21
C LEU A 213 -16.78 3.64 -15.42
N LYS A 214 -16.38 3.80 -14.15
CA LYS A 214 -16.25 2.71 -13.18
C LYS A 214 -16.93 3.09 -11.88
N VAL A 215 -17.82 2.24 -11.39
CA VAL A 215 -18.44 2.34 -10.08
C VAL A 215 -17.99 1.14 -9.27
N ASN A 216 -17.34 1.38 -8.14
CA ASN A 216 -16.85 0.34 -7.26
C ASN A 216 -17.51 0.44 -5.90
N PHE A 217 -17.84 -0.72 -5.35
CA PHE A 217 -18.39 -0.92 -4.02
C PHE A 217 -17.57 -1.98 -3.31
N ASN A 218 -17.14 -1.71 -2.08
CA ASN A 218 -16.41 -2.65 -1.24
C ASN A 218 -16.91 -2.61 0.19
N TYR A 219 -17.18 -3.76 0.74
CA TYR A 219 -17.51 -3.98 2.15
C TYR A 219 -16.58 -5.04 2.72
N GLU A 220 -16.04 -4.80 3.91
CA GLU A 220 -15.26 -5.76 4.67
C GLU A 220 -15.68 -5.71 6.13
N ASN A 221 -15.84 -6.88 6.74
CA ASN A 221 -16.06 -7.06 8.17
C ASN A 221 -15.07 -8.10 8.68
N SER A 222 -14.26 -7.75 9.69
CA SER A 222 -13.20 -8.62 10.18
C SER A 222 -12.94 -8.45 11.67
N ASN A 223 -12.37 -9.48 12.31
CA ASN A 223 -11.90 -9.46 13.69
C ASN A 223 -10.45 -8.94 13.78
N ALA A 224 -10.19 -7.79 13.17
CA ALA A 224 -8.86 -7.22 13.13
C ALA A 224 -8.44 -6.64 14.49
N THR A 225 -7.29 -7.05 14.99
CA THR A 225 -6.77 -6.59 16.27
C THR A 225 -5.37 -5.97 16.18
N TYR A 226 -5.04 -5.12 17.15
CA TYR A 226 -3.68 -4.66 17.39
C TYR A 226 -2.97 -5.41 18.53
N THR A 227 -3.64 -6.34 19.17
CA THR A 227 -3.04 -7.07 20.28
C THR A 227 -2.03 -8.08 19.76
N GLY A 228 -0.78 -7.83 20.09
CA GLY A 228 0.33 -8.74 19.84
C GLY A 228 0.48 -9.80 20.94
N LEU A 229 1.57 -10.55 20.89
CA LEU A 229 1.93 -11.62 21.81
C LEU A 229 3.16 -11.24 22.63
N THR A 230 3.27 -11.80 23.84
CA THR A 230 4.53 -11.84 24.58
C THR A 230 5.51 -12.79 23.90
N GLN A 231 6.81 -12.72 24.25
CA GLN A 231 7.81 -13.68 23.76
C GLN A 231 7.42 -15.12 24.06
N TRP A 232 6.94 -15.34 25.26
CA TRP A 232 6.55 -16.68 25.71
C TRP A 232 5.34 -17.20 24.93
N SER A 233 4.29 -16.39 24.75
CA SER A 233 3.11 -16.74 23.97
C SER A 233 3.45 -17.01 22.51
N PHE A 234 4.31 -16.19 21.89
CA PHE A 234 4.72 -16.40 20.52
C PHE A 234 5.45 -17.73 20.34
N LYS A 235 6.34 -18.10 21.29
CA LYS A 235 7.07 -19.36 21.24
C LYS A 235 6.16 -20.59 21.42
N ASN A 236 5.14 -20.50 22.29
CA ASN A 236 4.33 -21.65 22.68
C ASN A 236 3.01 -21.76 21.92
N ASN A 237 2.39 -20.62 21.56
CA ASN A 237 1.15 -20.58 20.76
C ASN A 237 1.08 -19.32 19.91
N PRO A 238 1.74 -19.28 18.74
CA PRO A 238 1.73 -18.11 17.85
C PRO A 238 0.35 -17.78 17.27
N LYS A 239 -0.62 -18.69 17.38
CA LYS A 239 -2.01 -18.47 16.94
C LYS A 239 -2.88 -17.77 17.98
N PHE A 240 -2.39 -17.60 19.20
CA PHE A 240 -3.18 -17.03 20.28
C PHE A 240 -3.60 -15.59 20.02
N ASN A 241 -4.86 -15.27 20.26
CA ASN A 241 -5.40 -13.92 20.24
C ASN A 241 -6.58 -13.83 21.25
N PRO A 242 -6.44 -13.07 22.35
CA PRO A 242 -7.48 -12.97 23.37
C PRO A 242 -8.63 -12.02 22.98
N LYS A 243 -8.49 -11.24 21.89
CA LYS A 243 -9.42 -10.18 21.49
C LYS A 243 -10.59 -10.75 20.67
N LYS A 244 -11.55 -11.32 21.37
CA LYS A 244 -12.73 -11.95 20.75
C LYS A 244 -13.67 -10.93 20.09
N ASP A 245 -13.83 -9.77 20.70
CA ASP A 245 -14.83 -8.77 20.31
C ASP A 245 -14.24 -7.58 19.52
N ASP A 246 -12.93 -7.62 19.19
CA ASP A 246 -12.38 -6.65 18.25
C ASP A 246 -13.07 -6.80 16.89
N ASN A 247 -13.57 -5.69 16.36
CA ASN A 247 -14.30 -5.67 15.10
C ASN A 247 -13.88 -4.49 14.22
N PHE A 248 -13.58 -4.79 12.98
CA PHE A 248 -13.18 -3.82 11.97
C PHE A 248 -14.11 -3.91 10.77
N LYS A 249 -14.83 -2.83 10.49
CA LYS A 249 -15.71 -2.71 9.32
C LYS A 249 -15.20 -1.61 8.41
N VAL A 250 -15.20 -1.90 7.13
CA VAL A 250 -14.89 -0.95 6.06
C VAL A 250 -16.01 -0.97 5.03
N PHE A 251 -16.45 0.22 4.67
CA PHE A 251 -17.31 0.45 3.55
C PHE A 251 -16.69 1.48 2.63
N ARG A 252 -16.59 1.19 1.33
CA ARG A 252 -16.09 2.11 0.32
C ARG A 252 -16.98 2.08 -0.91
N THR A 253 -17.31 3.25 -1.41
CA THR A 253 -17.86 3.41 -2.76
C THR A 253 -17.09 4.47 -3.50
N ALA A 254 -16.91 4.27 -4.81
CA ALA A 254 -16.21 5.24 -5.66
C ALA A 254 -16.81 5.24 -7.07
N VAL A 255 -16.82 6.41 -7.66
CA VAL A 255 -17.21 6.62 -9.07
C VAL A 255 -16.04 7.31 -9.76
N ASP A 256 -15.53 6.69 -10.82
CA ASP A 256 -14.43 7.14 -11.63
C ASP A 256 -14.89 7.35 -13.06
N VAL A 257 -14.60 8.52 -13.62
CA VAL A 257 -14.93 8.88 -15.01
C VAL A 257 -13.63 9.31 -15.72
N ILE A 258 -13.27 8.62 -16.79
CA ILE A 258 -12.08 8.93 -17.58
C ILE A 258 -12.53 9.16 -19.03
N GLN A 259 -12.35 10.37 -19.53
CA GLN A 259 -12.57 10.73 -20.94
C GLN A 259 -11.24 10.96 -21.63
N THR A 260 -11.00 10.25 -22.72
CA THR A 260 -9.84 10.45 -23.58
C THR A 260 -10.30 10.91 -24.97
N GLU A 261 -9.58 11.87 -25.54
CA GLU A 261 -9.91 12.42 -26.85
C GLU A 261 -8.63 12.77 -27.63
N ARG A 262 -8.52 12.26 -28.84
CA ARG A 262 -7.54 12.73 -29.84
C ARG A 262 -8.14 13.87 -30.61
N ILE A 263 -7.67 15.09 -30.39
CA ILE A 263 -8.17 16.31 -31.06
C ILE A 263 -7.66 16.33 -32.47
N ASN A 264 -6.38 16.01 -32.71
CA ASN A 264 -5.75 15.83 -34.00
C ASN A 264 -4.56 14.89 -33.91
N SER A 265 -3.76 14.73 -34.97
CA SER A 265 -2.58 13.84 -34.98
C SER A 265 -1.55 14.15 -33.89
N ASN A 266 -1.45 15.40 -33.46
CA ASN A 266 -0.43 15.88 -32.57
C ASN A 266 -0.93 16.22 -31.18
N LEU A 267 -2.25 16.31 -30.97
CA LEU A 267 -2.84 16.77 -29.73
C LEU A 267 -3.87 15.77 -29.22
N SER A 268 -3.67 15.28 -28.03
CA SER A 268 -4.66 14.51 -27.28
C SER A 268 -4.90 15.11 -25.90
N LYS A 269 -6.09 14.85 -25.34
CA LYS A 269 -6.44 15.25 -23.99
C LYS A 269 -7.04 14.10 -23.21
N SER A 270 -6.80 14.08 -21.91
CA SER A 270 -7.47 13.23 -20.94
C SER A 270 -8.11 14.08 -19.87
N THR A 271 -9.32 13.70 -19.45
CA THR A 271 -10.01 14.29 -18.30
C THR A 271 -10.42 13.15 -17.39
N THR A 272 -10.00 13.21 -16.13
CA THR A 272 -10.36 12.25 -15.10
C THR A 272 -11.13 12.97 -14.00
N ALA A 273 -12.31 12.48 -13.66
CA ALA A 273 -13.08 12.96 -12.52
C ALA A 273 -13.41 11.77 -11.62
N TYR A 274 -13.31 11.96 -10.31
CA TYR A 274 -13.58 10.90 -9.37
C TYR A 274 -14.15 11.44 -8.07
N ILE A 275 -14.99 10.61 -7.46
CA ILE A 275 -15.52 10.82 -6.11
C ILE A 275 -15.44 9.51 -5.34
N SER A 276 -15.06 9.57 -4.08
CA SER A 276 -15.11 8.42 -3.19
C SER A 276 -15.62 8.76 -1.80
N TYR A 277 -16.35 7.82 -1.26
CA TYR A 277 -16.76 7.77 0.13
C TYR A 277 -16.13 6.54 0.76
N PHE A 278 -15.53 6.73 1.93
CA PHE A 278 -14.90 5.65 2.67
C PHE A 278 -15.27 5.78 4.14
N ASP A 279 -15.87 4.74 4.72
CA ASP A 279 -16.23 4.66 6.14
C ASP A 279 -15.47 3.49 6.77
N ARG A 280 -14.79 3.77 7.88
CA ARG A 280 -14.05 2.79 8.64
C ARG A 280 -14.42 2.84 10.09
N ARG A 281 -14.97 1.74 10.60
CA ARG A 281 -15.37 1.57 11.98
C ARG A 281 -14.54 0.50 12.62
N TRP A 282 -13.69 0.90 13.57
CA TRP A 282 -12.86 -0.03 14.29
C TRP A 282 -13.20 0.01 15.77
N TRP A 283 -13.97 -0.97 16.20
CA TRP A 283 -14.29 -1.19 17.59
C TRP A 283 -13.32 -2.19 18.18
N ARG A 284 -12.75 -1.84 19.33
CA ARG A 284 -11.80 -2.67 20.04
C ARG A 284 -12.22 -2.82 21.48
N GLU A 285 -11.99 -3.99 22.04
CA GLU A 285 -12.13 -4.21 23.46
C GLU A 285 -11.17 -3.30 24.22
N ASN A 286 -11.67 -2.71 25.31
CA ASN A 286 -10.83 -1.94 26.22
C ASN A 286 -9.78 -2.87 26.85
N ASP A 287 -8.58 -2.36 27.03
CA ASP A 287 -7.48 -3.16 27.54
C ASP A 287 -7.35 -3.01 29.04
N ILE A 288 -7.17 -4.14 29.74
CA ILE A 288 -6.65 -4.22 31.09
C ILE A 288 -5.28 -4.91 31.06
N PHE A 289 -4.44 -4.58 32.01
CA PHE A 289 -3.11 -5.16 32.17
C PHE A 289 -3.07 -5.87 33.51
N ILE A 290 -2.83 -7.20 33.48
CA ILE A 290 -2.75 -8.08 34.66
C ILE A 290 -1.50 -8.92 34.56
N LEU A 291 -1.01 -9.37 35.74
CA LEU A 291 0.06 -10.37 35.76
C LEU A 291 -0.48 -11.69 35.20
N ALA A 292 0.34 -12.39 34.43
CA ALA A 292 -0.05 -13.65 33.82
C ALA A 292 -0.52 -14.69 34.83
N LYS A 293 0.11 -14.74 36.02
CA LYS A 293 -0.32 -15.58 37.14
C LYS A 293 -1.72 -15.26 37.68
N ASP A 294 -2.24 -14.06 37.40
CA ASP A 294 -3.53 -13.59 37.88
C ASP A 294 -4.64 -13.73 36.86
N ILE A 295 -4.34 -14.08 35.60
CA ILE A 295 -5.33 -14.23 34.54
C ILE A 295 -6.47 -15.18 34.89
N ASN A 296 -6.16 -16.30 35.53
CA ASN A 296 -7.15 -17.32 35.95
C ASN A 296 -8.17 -16.81 36.96
N LYS A 297 -7.87 -15.74 37.67
CA LYS A 297 -8.79 -15.19 38.67
C LYS A 297 -9.87 -14.30 38.03
N GLU A 298 -9.62 -13.77 36.83
CA GLU A 298 -10.47 -12.77 36.19
C GLU A 298 -11.11 -13.25 34.89
N ALA A 299 -10.49 -14.20 34.21
CA ALA A 299 -11.01 -14.75 32.95
C ALA A 299 -10.57 -16.21 32.77
N PRO A 300 -11.37 -17.05 32.12
CA PRO A 300 -11.01 -18.45 31.82
C PRO A 300 -9.99 -18.53 30.68
N ALA A 301 -8.87 -17.80 30.79
CA ALA A 301 -7.84 -17.81 29.75
C ALA A 301 -6.88 -18.97 29.99
N PRO A 302 -6.47 -19.69 28.96
CA PRO A 302 -5.51 -20.77 29.07
C PRO A 302 -4.15 -20.22 29.49
N GLN A 303 -3.64 -20.75 30.58
CA GLN A 303 -2.45 -20.28 31.30
C GLN A 303 -1.09 -20.55 30.69
N PRO A 304 -0.91 -21.56 29.84
CA PRO A 304 0.43 -21.93 29.42
C PRO A 304 1.13 -20.96 28.47
N TYR A 305 0.51 -19.82 28.13
CA TYR A 305 1.00 -18.92 27.09
C TYR A 305 1.83 -17.72 27.57
N TYR A 306 1.99 -17.58 28.89
CA TYR A 306 2.65 -16.45 29.52
C TYR A 306 3.62 -16.90 30.58
N SER A 307 4.71 -16.16 30.77
CA SER A 307 5.50 -16.29 32.00
C SER A 307 4.68 -15.75 33.18
N PRO A 308 4.74 -16.37 34.37
CA PRO A 308 3.92 -15.95 35.52
C PRO A 308 4.02 -14.48 35.90
N ASN A 309 5.14 -13.84 35.62
CA ASN A 309 5.41 -12.45 35.98
C ASN A 309 5.26 -11.48 34.80
N ASP A 310 4.81 -11.95 33.63
CA ASP A 310 4.52 -11.06 32.51
C ASP A 310 3.28 -10.21 32.78
N LEU A 311 3.34 -8.94 32.40
CA LEU A 311 2.14 -8.11 32.29
C LEU A 311 1.49 -8.37 30.94
N VAL A 312 0.30 -8.90 30.98
CA VAL A 312 -0.44 -9.28 29.79
C VAL A 312 -1.57 -8.30 29.56
N ARG A 313 -1.69 -7.84 28.31
CA ARG A 313 -2.78 -7.04 27.85
C ARG A 313 -3.96 -7.92 27.47
N THR A 314 -5.06 -7.80 28.21
CA THR A 314 -6.30 -8.55 27.95
C THR A 314 -7.48 -7.61 27.76
N GLY A 315 -8.50 -8.07 27.05
CA GLY A 315 -9.81 -7.40 27.05
C GLY A 315 -10.56 -7.73 28.31
N ASN A 316 -11.32 -6.76 28.85
CA ASN A 316 -12.17 -7.00 30.00
C ASN A 316 -13.56 -7.51 29.63
N GLY A 317 -13.88 -7.58 28.32
CA GLY A 317 -15.16 -8.08 27.79
C GLY A 317 -16.37 -7.19 28.08
N LYS A 318 -16.19 -6.09 28.80
CA LYS A 318 -17.28 -5.18 29.21
C LYS A 318 -17.30 -3.89 28.41
N ASP A 319 -16.14 -3.27 28.23
CA ASP A 319 -16.01 -2.00 27.54
C ASP A 319 -15.38 -2.17 26.18
N SER A 320 -15.81 -1.36 25.24
CA SER A 320 -15.17 -1.23 23.95
C SER A 320 -15.02 0.25 23.58
N PHE A 321 -14.05 0.54 22.74
CA PHE A 321 -13.89 1.86 22.16
C PHE A 321 -13.81 1.78 20.64
N GLY A 322 -14.54 2.70 20.01
CA GLY A 322 -14.57 2.83 18.57
C GLY A 322 -13.67 3.94 18.09
N ILE A 323 -12.88 3.65 17.04
CA ILE A 323 -12.18 4.65 16.26
C ILE A 323 -12.91 4.71 14.92
N LEU A 324 -13.78 5.70 14.79
CA LEU A 324 -14.71 5.85 13.67
C LEU A 324 -14.18 6.92 12.74
N ARG A 325 -13.96 6.54 11.48
CA ARG A 325 -13.33 7.41 10.49
C ARG A 325 -14.09 7.39 9.19
N THR A 326 -14.49 8.59 8.77
CA THR A 326 -15.22 8.78 7.52
C THR A 326 -14.47 9.75 6.63
N PHE A 327 -14.40 9.42 5.35
CA PHE A 327 -13.64 10.18 4.36
C PHE A 327 -14.50 10.46 3.13
N TYR A 328 -14.33 11.66 2.61
CA TYR A 328 -14.93 12.11 1.35
C TYR A 328 -13.81 12.66 0.48
N VAL A 329 -13.78 12.28 -0.77
CA VAL A 329 -12.79 12.75 -1.75
C VAL A 329 -13.49 13.14 -3.04
N LEU A 330 -13.08 14.26 -3.60
CA LEU A 330 -13.45 14.73 -4.93
C LEU A 330 -12.19 15.18 -5.66
N GLY A 331 -12.01 14.73 -6.90
CA GLY A 331 -10.91 15.20 -7.74
C GLY A 331 -11.30 15.31 -9.21
N VAL A 332 -10.76 16.33 -9.85
CA VAL A 332 -10.86 16.52 -11.31
C VAL A 332 -9.47 16.85 -11.82
N GLU A 333 -8.99 16.08 -12.77
CA GLU A 333 -7.71 16.28 -13.43
C GLU A 333 -7.91 16.37 -14.94
N ARG A 334 -7.20 17.29 -15.58
CA ARG A 334 -7.12 17.40 -17.04
C ARG A 334 -5.67 17.48 -17.48
N SER A 335 -5.32 16.70 -18.49
CA SER A 335 -4.00 16.73 -19.10
C SER A 335 -4.10 16.79 -20.63
N TYR A 336 -3.08 17.35 -21.21
CA TYR A 336 -2.87 17.45 -22.67
C TYR A 336 -1.53 16.82 -22.99
N THR A 337 -1.52 16.07 -24.09
CA THR A 337 -0.30 15.50 -24.69
C THR A 337 -0.14 16.10 -26.08
N ILE A 338 1.01 16.72 -26.32
CA ILE A 338 1.33 17.45 -27.54
C ILE A 338 2.59 16.85 -28.15
N ASN A 339 2.45 16.21 -29.31
CA ASN A 339 3.59 15.73 -30.11
C ASN A 339 4.07 16.86 -31.01
N LYS A 340 5.34 17.21 -30.91
CA LYS A 340 5.96 18.32 -31.66
C LYS A 340 7.42 18.03 -31.94
N LYS A 341 8.12 18.98 -32.53
CA LYS A 341 9.59 19.00 -32.57
C LYS A 341 10.10 20.08 -31.65
N LEU A 342 11.11 19.78 -30.87
CA LEU A 342 11.84 20.71 -30.04
C LEU A 342 13.33 20.65 -30.41
N PHE A 343 13.93 21.76 -30.80
CA PHE A 343 15.30 21.84 -31.32
C PHE A 343 15.57 20.87 -32.48
N GLY A 344 14.56 20.61 -33.33
CA GLY A 344 14.64 19.66 -34.43
C GLY A 344 14.37 18.20 -34.10
N TYR A 345 14.32 17.81 -32.83
CA TYR A 345 14.07 16.45 -32.36
C TYR A 345 12.59 16.18 -32.08
N PRO A 346 12.09 14.96 -32.32
CA PRO A 346 10.78 14.56 -31.88
C PRO A 346 10.61 14.80 -30.38
N SER A 347 9.48 15.34 -29.99
CA SER A 347 9.24 15.69 -28.59
C SER A 347 7.76 15.50 -28.25
N LYS A 348 7.52 15.09 -27.00
CA LYS A 348 6.19 14.89 -26.41
C LYS A 348 6.09 15.74 -25.15
N LEU A 349 5.30 16.79 -25.24
CA LEU A 349 4.97 17.66 -24.10
C LEU A 349 3.70 17.16 -23.43
N GLU A 350 3.75 17.00 -22.13
CA GLU A 350 2.61 16.68 -21.27
C GLU A 350 2.41 17.81 -20.26
N VAL A 351 1.19 18.39 -20.25
CA VAL A 351 0.80 19.46 -19.34
C VAL A 351 -0.53 19.07 -18.71
N GLY A 352 -0.62 19.20 -17.40
CA GLY A 352 -1.86 18.86 -16.70
C GLY A 352 -2.06 19.66 -15.43
N GLY A 353 -3.30 19.64 -14.95
CA GLY A 353 -3.69 20.25 -13.68
C GLY A 353 -4.77 19.44 -12.99
N ARG A 354 -4.79 19.50 -11.67
CA ARG A 354 -5.76 18.83 -10.83
C ARG A 354 -6.32 19.80 -9.79
N VAL A 355 -7.63 19.72 -9.59
CA VAL A 355 -8.35 20.27 -8.42
C VAL A 355 -8.75 19.10 -7.57
N TYR A 356 -8.46 19.16 -6.28
CA TYR A 356 -8.69 18.09 -5.34
C TYR A 356 -9.23 18.63 -4.03
N TRP A 357 -10.21 17.93 -3.48
CA TRP A 357 -10.78 18.22 -2.18
C TRP A 357 -10.97 16.93 -1.40
N GLU A 358 -10.68 16.97 -0.10
CA GLU A 358 -10.92 15.87 0.82
C GLU A 358 -11.42 16.36 2.16
N ARG A 359 -12.30 15.57 2.78
CA ARG A 359 -12.72 15.73 4.17
C ARG A 359 -12.54 14.43 4.93
N PHE A 360 -11.91 14.52 6.09
CA PHE A 360 -11.69 13.41 7.00
C PHE A 360 -12.31 13.71 8.36
N ILE A 361 -13.17 12.83 8.85
CA ILE A 361 -13.81 12.87 10.17
C ILE A 361 -13.16 11.79 11.02
N ASP A 362 -12.57 12.15 12.17
CA ASP A 362 -11.90 11.25 13.11
C ASP A 362 -12.59 11.31 14.47
N ASP A 363 -13.51 10.39 14.70
CA ASP A 363 -14.27 10.28 15.92
C ASP A 363 -13.79 9.11 16.78
N LYS A 364 -13.75 9.30 18.08
CA LYS A 364 -13.52 8.26 19.06
C LYS A 364 -14.67 8.18 20.06
N GLN A 365 -15.24 7.00 20.16
CA GLN A 365 -16.36 6.71 21.05
C GLN A 365 -15.97 5.63 22.07
N THR A 366 -16.61 5.63 23.22
CA THR A 366 -16.45 4.59 24.25
C THR A 366 -17.82 3.99 24.54
N GLY A 367 -17.90 2.67 24.47
CA GLY A 367 -19.13 1.92 24.79
C GLY A 367 -18.95 1.15 26.09
N SER A 368 -20.05 0.95 26.83
CA SER A 368 -20.08 0.22 28.11
C SER A 368 -20.06 -1.30 27.93
N SER A 369 -20.21 -1.79 26.70
CA SER A 369 -20.18 -3.22 26.37
C SER A 369 -19.82 -3.42 24.89
N PRO A 370 -19.46 -4.66 24.48
CA PRO A 370 -19.28 -4.99 23.07
C PRO A 370 -20.50 -4.66 22.19
N ASP A 371 -21.71 -4.75 22.72
CA ASP A 371 -22.94 -4.45 22.00
C ASP A 371 -23.12 -2.95 21.74
N SER A 372 -22.56 -2.09 22.58
CA SER A 372 -22.57 -0.62 22.40
C SER A 372 -21.94 -0.17 21.09
N ARG A 373 -21.08 -0.99 20.46
CA ARG A 373 -20.44 -0.70 19.16
C ARG A 373 -21.40 -0.46 18.00
N ASN A 374 -22.64 -0.85 18.13
CA ASN A 374 -23.70 -0.61 17.16
C ASN A 374 -24.56 0.62 17.49
N GLY A 375 -24.21 1.33 18.56
CA GLY A 375 -24.96 2.50 19.03
C GLY A 375 -24.98 3.63 18.00
N ILE A 376 -26.05 4.41 18.05
CA ILE A 376 -26.23 5.58 17.20
C ILE A 376 -25.24 6.67 17.63
N TYR A 377 -24.67 7.35 16.64
CA TYR A 377 -23.74 8.46 16.83
C TYR A 377 -24.49 9.69 17.38
N PHE A 378 -24.12 10.14 18.58
CA PHE A 378 -24.58 11.43 19.13
C PHE A 378 -23.39 12.36 19.36
N ILE A 379 -23.52 13.61 18.94
CA ILE A 379 -22.66 14.72 19.35
C ILE A 379 -23.00 15.01 20.82
N PRO A 380 -22.03 15.29 21.68
CA PRO A 380 -22.01 14.90 23.08
C PRO A 380 -23.35 15.03 23.77
N ALA A 381 -23.84 13.94 24.30
CA ALA A 381 -24.92 13.96 25.26
C ALA A 381 -24.50 14.84 26.45
N LYS A 382 -25.30 15.80 26.79
CA LYS A 382 -25.05 16.68 27.93
C LYS A 382 -25.33 16.00 29.28
N THR A 383 -25.85 14.77 29.26
CA THR A 383 -26.21 13.99 30.45
C THR A 383 -25.85 12.52 30.26
N GLU A 384 -25.41 11.85 31.33
CA GLU A 384 -25.04 10.42 31.32
C GLU A 384 -26.23 9.49 30.98
N GLU A 385 -27.45 9.93 31.14
CA GLU A 385 -28.66 9.14 30.90
C GLU A 385 -28.98 8.91 29.42
N ASP A 386 -28.44 9.73 28.51
CA ASP A 386 -28.85 9.74 27.11
C ASP A 386 -27.92 8.90 26.19
N ALA A 387 -26.82 8.31 26.67
CA ALA A 387 -25.85 7.75 25.77
C ALA A 387 -25.28 6.40 26.19
N PRO A 388 -25.56 5.34 25.45
CA PRO A 388 -24.77 4.12 25.50
C PRO A 388 -23.36 4.32 24.89
N VAL A 389 -23.11 5.46 24.24
CA VAL A 389 -21.84 5.76 23.54
C VAL A 389 -21.35 7.17 23.85
N ILE A 390 -20.19 7.29 24.50
CA ILE A 390 -19.55 8.57 24.83
C ILE A 390 -18.58 8.95 23.73
N VAL A 391 -18.69 10.17 23.20
CA VAL A 391 -17.72 10.71 22.25
C VAL A 391 -16.51 11.26 22.99
N GLY A 392 -15.37 10.55 22.89
CA GLY A 392 -14.11 10.98 23.53
C GLY A 392 -13.22 11.88 22.66
N GLN A 393 -13.51 11.97 21.36
CA GLN A 393 -12.78 12.79 20.38
C GLN A 393 -13.68 13.00 19.17
N SER A 394 -13.67 14.22 18.62
CA SER A 394 -14.31 14.51 17.33
C SER A 394 -13.51 15.59 16.59
N HIS A 395 -12.73 15.18 15.57
CA HIS A 395 -11.95 16.08 14.75
C HIS A 395 -12.41 16.01 13.30
N HIS A 396 -12.54 17.17 12.67
CA HIS A 396 -12.75 17.30 11.24
C HIS A 396 -11.48 17.88 10.60
N TYR A 397 -11.04 17.27 9.54
CA TYR A 397 -9.93 17.75 8.72
C TYR A 397 -10.46 17.98 7.30
N GLU A 398 -10.02 19.06 6.70
CA GLU A 398 -10.35 19.39 5.32
C GLU A 398 -9.08 19.82 4.58
N THR A 399 -8.94 19.40 3.34
CA THR A 399 -7.85 19.84 2.47
C THR A 399 -8.42 20.22 1.11
N THR A 400 -8.06 21.42 0.63
CA THR A 400 -8.28 21.84 -0.76
C THR A 400 -6.93 22.01 -1.42
N ALA A 401 -6.74 21.37 -2.59
CA ALA A 401 -5.47 21.39 -3.28
C ALA A 401 -5.63 21.68 -4.77
N PHE A 402 -4.72 22.51 -5.30
CA PHE A 402 -4.54 22.79 -6.71
C PHE A 402 -3.14 22.35 -7.12
N SER A 403 -3.03 21.59 -8.18
CA SER A 403 -1.74 21.18 -8.68
C SER A 403 -1.65 21.29 -10.19
N GLY A 404 -0.44 21.53 -10.67
CA GLY A 404 -0.14 21.56 -12.09
C GLY A 404 1.20 20.91 -12.38
N PHE A 405 1.34 20.31 -13.54
CA PHE A 405 2.62 19.75 -13.97
C PHE A 405 2.89 20.04 -15.45
N ILE A 406 4.15 20.09 -15.77
CA ILE A 406 4.66 20.11 -17.14
C ILE A 406 5.83 19.12 -17.24
N SER A 407 5.83 18.28 -18.26
CA SER A 407 6.91 17.33 -18.53
C SER A 407 7.13 17.24 -20.04
N GLU A 408 8.38 17.33 -20.47
CA GLU A 408 8.78 17.23 -21.86
C GLU A 408 9.65 15.99 -22.07
N SER A 409 9.31 15.14 -23.02
CA SER A 409 10.14 13.99 -23.43
C SER A 409 10.75 14.29 -24.79
N ILE A 410 12.05 14.46 -24.84
CA ILE A 410 12.80 14.83 -26.04
C ILE A 410 13.56 13.58 -26.54
N ASP A 411 13.30 13.13 -27.76
CA ASP A 411 13.94 11.96 -28.36
C ASP A 411 15.03 12.40 -29.34
N MET A 412 16.28 12.23 -28.91
CA MET A 412 17.48 12.54 -29.71
C MET A 412 18.09 11.27 -30.36
N GLY A 413 17.26 10.26 -30.60
CA GLY A 413 17.68 8.98 -31.16
C GLY A 413 18.19 8.03 -30.07
N THR A 414 19.49 7.98 -29.82
CA THR A 414 20.07 7.14 -28.78
C THR A 414 19.90 7.68 -27.36
N LEU A 415 19.61 8.97 -27.22
CA LEU A 415 19.39 9.66 -25.94
C LEU A 415 17.99 10.23 -25.87
N LYS A 416 17.26 9.92 -24.81
CA LYS A 416 16.01 10.57 -24.48
C LYS A 416 16.18 11.33 -23.16
N LEU A 417 15.69 12.58 -23.11
CA LEU A 417 15.67 13.42 -21.92
C LEU A 417 14.23 13.71 -21.52
N ARG A 418 13.95 13.67 -20.21
CA ARG A 418 12.61 13.97 -19.67
C ARG A 418 12.70 14.94 -18.49
N PRO A 419 12.89 16.25 -18.74
CA PRO A 419 12.69 17.26 -17.70
C PRO A 419 11.22 17.43 -17.37
N GLY A 420 10.94 17.80 -16.13
CA GLY A 420 9.59 18.12 -15.68
C GLY A 420 9.58 18.86 -14.35
N VAL A 421 8.44 19.48 -14.08
CA VAL A 421 8.18 20.14 -12.80
C VAL A 421 6.71 20.00 -12.46
N ARG A 422 6.43 19.81 -11.18
CA ARG A 422 5.09 19.84 -10.62
C ARG A 422 5.03 20.88 -9.50
N LEU A 423 3.92 21.61 -9.46
CA LEU A 423 3.58 22.56 -8.40
C LEU A 423 2.36 22.02 -7.65
N GLU A 424 2.45 22.01 -6.34
CA GLU A 424 1.33 21.72 -5.43
C GLU A 424 1.07 22.94 -4.55
N VAL A 425 -0.18 23.38 -4.50
CA VAL A 425 -0.65 24.46 -3.64
C VAL A 425 -1.86 23.93 -2.89
N PHE A 426 -1.79 23.90 -1.56
CA PHE A 426 -2.87 23.34 -0.78
C PHE A 426 -3.04 24.06 0.57
N GLU A 427 -4.27 23.98 1.06
CA GLU A 427 -4.70 24.47 2.37
C GLU A 427 -5.19 23.30 3.18
N GLN A 428 -4.79 23.21 4.46
CA GLN A 428 -5.23 22.22 5.41
C GLN A 428 -5.93 22.88 6.61
N GLU A 429 -7.06 22.37 6.98
CA GLU A 429 -7.84 22.81 8.12
C GLU A 429 -8.10 21.65 9.08
N ARG A 430 -8.10 21.92 10.37
CA ARG A 430 -8.55 21.01 11.42
C ARG A 430 -9.45 21.72 12.39
N VAL A 431 -10.63 21.16 12.64
CA VAL A 431 -11.57 21.60 13.66
C VAL A 431 -11.65 20.53 14.75
N ASP A 432 -11.37 20.89 16.00
CA ASP A 432 -11.75 20.11 17.16
C ASP A 432 -13.17 20.49 17.58
N ARG A 433 -14.13 19.63 17.29
CA ARG A 433 -15.54 19.93 17.52
C ARG A 433 -15.94 19.92 18.99
N LEU A 434 -15.20 19.21 19.84
CA LEU A 434 -15.47 19.16 21.27
C LEU A 434 -14.90 20.39 21.99
N ALA A 435 -13.72 20.83 21.59
CA ALA A 435 -13.08 22.02 22.16
C ALA A 435 -13.48 23.33 21.45
N GLY A 436 -14.09 23.24 20.26
CA GLY A 436 -14.42 24.41 19.44
C GLY A 436 -13.20 25.12 18.86
N SER A 437 -12.02 24.45 18.81
CA SER A 437 -10.79 25.05 18.33
C SER A 437 -10.56 24.76 16.83
N LEU A 438 -10.08 25.79 16.12
CA LEU A 438 -9.76 25.75 14.71
C LEU A 438 -8.25 25.91 14.52
N TYR A 439 -7.66 25.07 13.69
CA TYR A 439 -6.32 25.23 13.15
C TYR A 439 -6.41 25.30 11.63
N GLN A 440 -5.77 26.28 11.04
CA GLN A 440 -5.65 26.43 9.58
C GLN A 440 -4.18 26.66 9.21
N ASP A 441 -3.74 25.92 8.22
CA ASP A 441 -2.49 26.19 7.52
C ASP A 441 -2.81 26.53 6.06
N LYS A 442 -2.57 27.78 5.72
CA LYS A 442 -2.87 28.33 4.40
C LYS A 442 -1.59 28.46 3.59
N ASN A 443 -1.71 28.19 2.29
CA ASN A 443 -0.64 28.43 1.33
C ASN A 443 0.59 27.54 1.48
N LEU A 444 0.40 26.27 1.73
CA LEU A 444 1.46 25.29 1.58
C LEU A 444 1.76 25.14 0.09
N VAL A 445 2.97 25.54 -0.30
CA VAL A 445 3.44 25.50 -1.68
C VAL A 445 4.64 24.58 -1.79
N VAL A 446 4.55 23.58 -2.67
CA VAL A 446 5.64 22.62 -2.90
C VAL A 446 5.96 22.56 -4.39
N VAL A 447 7.23 22.79 -4.72
CA VAL A 447 7.75 22.68 -6.08
C VAL A 447 8.55 21.39 -6.19
N LEU A 448 8.21 20.56 -7.17
CA LEU A 448 8.77 19.23 -7.39
C LEU A 448 9.43 19.15 -8.77
N PRO A 449 10.66 19.64 -8.92
CA PRO A 449 11.39 19.50 -10.16
C PRO A 449 11.97 18.10 -10.31
N GLY A 450 12.24 17.71 -11.56
CA GLY A 450 12.99 16.50 -11.83
C GLY A 450 13.42 16.42 -13.29
N VAL A 451 14.42 15.58 -13.52
CA VAL A 451 14.90 15.25 -14.84
C VAL A 451 15.31 13.79 -14.87
N GLY A 452 14.94 13.11 -15.92
CA GLY A 452 15.38 11.75 -16.21
C GLY A 452 15.99 11.66 -17.60
N PHE A 453 16.86 10.68 -17.77
CA PHE A 453 17.44 10.36 -19.08
C PHE A 453 17.49 8.86 -19.29
N ILE A 454 17.50 8.48 -20.56
CA ILE A 454 17.82 7.13 -21.00
C ILE A 454 18.69 7.20 -22.26
N LYS A 455 19.75 6.42 -22.30
CA LYS A 455 20.66 6.34 -23.42
C LYS A 455 20.85 4.90 -23.86
N ASN A 456 20.50 4.59 -25.09
CA ASN A 456 20.77 3.29 -25.66
C ASN A 456 22.23 3.20 -26.16
N ILE A 457 22.95 2.17 -25.71
CA ILE A 457 24.31 1.85 -26.12
C ILE A 457 24.33 0.36 -26.46
N PHE A 458 24.48 0.02 -27.73
CA PHE A 458 24.55 -1.36 -28.23
C PHE A 458 23.36 -2.26 -27.73
N GLY A 459 22.15 -1.72 -27.66
CA GLY A 459 20.98 -2.46 -27.22
C GLY A 459 20.77 -2.50 -25.70
N ILE A 460 21.71 -1.96 -24.93
CA ILE A 460 21.58 -1.78 -23.47
C ILE A 460 21.17 -0.34 -23.19
N ASN A 461 20.18 -0.16 -22.38
CA ASN A 461 19.70 1.15 -21.93
C ASN A 461 20.36 1.53 -20.61
N ILE A 462 21.15 2.59 -20.62
CA ILE A 462 21.60 3.27 -19.40
C ILE A 462 20.54 4.34 -19.07
N PHE A 463 20.03 4.33 -17.88
CA PHE A 463 19.05 5.31 -17.44
C PHE A 463 19.43 5.95 -16.10
N GLY A 464 18.86 7.10 -15.83
CA GLY A 464 19.05 7.75 -14.53
C GLY A 464 18.24 9.02 -14.43
N GLY A 465 18.27 9.61 -13.24
CA GLY A 465 17.56 10.84 -13.01
C GLY A 465 17.64 11.34 -11.58
N VAL A 466 17.14 12.55 -11.42
CA VAL A 466 16.98 13.22 -10.12
C VAL A 466 15.58 13.80 -10.08
N HIS A 467 14.86 13.59 -8.99
CA HIS A 467 13.53 14.20 -8.81
C HIS A 467 13.24 14.46 -7.34
N ARG A 468 12.32 15.37 -7.10
CA ARG A 468 11.83 15.68 -5.76
C ARG A 468 10.49 14.99 -5.51
N GLY A 469 10.38 14.31 -4.36
CA GLY A 469 9.13 13.77 -3.83
C GLY A 469 8.71 14.50 -2.57
N PHE A 470 7.45 14.35 -2.15
CA PHE A 470 6.97 14.94 -0.89
C PHE A 470 5.81 14.16 -0.27
N THR A 471 5.63 14.40 1.03
CA THR A 471 4.48 13.94 1.82
C THR A 471 3.94 15.13 2.62
N PRO A 472 2.64 15.47 2.50
CA PRO A 472 2.02 16.54 3.28
C PRO A 472 2.00 16.24 4.77
N PRO A 473 1.84 17.25 5.65
CA PRO A 473 1.61 17.05 7.07
C PRO A 473 0.40 16.18 7.34
N SER A 474 0.58 15.10 8.12
CA SER A 474 -0.50 14.17 8.43
C SER A 474 -1.44 14.70 9.52
N SER A 475 -2.65 14.13 9.62
CA SER A 475 -3.60 14.44 10.71
C SER A 475 -3.00 14.28 12.10
N GLY A 476 -2.05 13.37 12.27
CA GLY A 476 -1.31 13.21 13.52
C GLY A 476 -0.42 14.41 13.84
N ALA A 477 0.31 14.93 12.85
CA ALA A 477 1.11 16.14 13.01
C ALA A 477 0.21 17.36 13.31
N LEU A 478 -0.86 17.53 12.54
CA LEU A 478 -1.82 18.62 12.76
C LEU A 478 -2.50 18.57 14.13
N LYS A 479 -2.69 17.39 14.71
CA LYS A 479 -3.31 17.22 16.02
C LYS A 479 -2.43 17.68 17.17
N ILE A 480 -1.12 17.52 17.07
CA ILE A 480 -0.17 17.85 18.13
C ILE A 480 -0.11 19.36 18.39
N LEU A 481 -0.33 20.17 17.37
CA LEU A 481 -0.27 21.63 17.49
C LEU A 481 -1.30 22.25 18.43
N ASN A 482 -2.39 21.54 18.73
CA ASN A 482 -3.50 22.09 19.51
C ASN A 482 -3.52 21.67 20.99
N PHE A 483 -2.41 21.15 21.53
CA PHE A 483 -2.33 20.94 22.99
C PHE A 483 -2.00 22.24 23.77
N GLY A 484 -2.64 23.36 23.42
CA GLY A 484 -2.52 24.64 24.12
C GLY A 484 -1.19 25.35 23.96
N LYS A 485 -0.39 24.93 22.97
CA LYS A 485 0.89 25.54 22.64
C LYS A 485 0.92 25.98 21.19
N ASN A 486 1.52 27.12 20.91
CA ASN A 486 1.76 27.58 19.55
C ASN A 486 2.73 26.63 18.81
N ALA A 487 2.67 26.58 17.48
CA ALA A 487 3.57 25.75 16.67
C ALA A 487 5.05 25.97 16.99
N SER A 488 5.43 27.21 17.28
CA SER A 488 6.77 27.63 17.72
C SER A 488 7.19 27.03 19.07
N GLU A 489 6.26 26.64 19.92
CA GLU A 489 6.56 26.08 21.25
C GLU A 489 6.70 24.55 21.21
N THR A 490 6.20 23.89 20.17
CA THR A 490 6.30 22.44 20.03
C THR A 490 7.57 21.99 19.31
N GLY A 491 8.29 22.92 18.67
CA GLY A 491 9.48 22.60 17.85
C GLY A 491 9.18 21.74 16.61
N LEU A 492 7.90 21.56 16.27
CA LEU A 492 7.49 20.85 15.09
C LEU A 492 7.43 21.79 13.90
N ASP A 493 8.35 21.62 12.97
CA ASP A 493 8.24 22.18 11.64
C ASP A 493 7.17 21.39 10.89
N LEU A 494 6.06 22.05 10.57
CA LEU A 494 4.95 21.49 9.82
C LEU A 494 5.13 21.53 8.31
N ASP A 495 6.30 21.92 7.84
CA ASP A 495 6.60 21.77 6.44
C ASP A 495 6.41 20.33 5.98
N ALA A 496 6.01 20.19 4.73
CA ALA A 496 5.91 18.88 4.11
C ALA A 496 7.25 18.14 4.20
N GLU A 497 7.21 16.84 4.48
CA GLU A 497 8.37 15.99 4.29
C GLU A 497 8.77 16.05 2.81
N LYS A 498 10.04 16.23 2.50
CA LYS A 498 10.55 16.36 1.14
C LYS A 498 11.72 15.41 0.91
N SER A 499 11.87 14.91 -0.29
CA SER A 499 13.00 14.04 -0.64
C SER A 499 13.62 14.44 -1.97
N TRP A 500 14.95 14.29 -2.08
CA TRP A 500 15.67 14.24 -3.33
C TRP A 500 16.02 12.80 -3.65
N ASN A 501 15.44 12.27 -4.72
CA ASN A 501 15.70 10.93 -5.21
C ASN A 501 16.65 11.00 -6.40
N LYS A 502 17.78 10.31 -6.29
CA LYS A 502 18.83 10.21 -7.32
C LYS A 502 18.99 8.75 -7.69
N GLU A 503 19.05 8.45 -8.97
CA GLU A 503 19.26 7.07 -9.42
C GLU A 503 20.04 6.99 -10.72
N ILE A 504 20.71 5.88 -10.89
CA ILE A 504 21.36 5.46 -12.14
C ILE A 504 21.23 3.94 -12.28
N GLY A 505 21.02 3.48 -13.49
CA GLY A 505 20.89 2.04 -13.73
C GLY A 505 21.10 1.67 -15.18
N ILE A 506 21.09 0.36 -15.40
CA ILE A 506 21.17 -0.27 -16.72
C ILE A 506 20.06 -1.29 -16.86
N ARG A 507 19.49 -1.39 -18.04
CA ARG A 507 18.53 -2.45 -18.38
C ARG A 507 18.71 -2.90 -19.82
N GLY A 508 18.40 -4.17 -20.06
CA GLY A 508 18.48 -4.71 -21.40
C GLY A 508 18.26 -6.21 -21.46
N ASN A 509 18.41 -6.74 -22.66
CA ASN A 509 18.40 -8.16 -22.93
C ASN A 509 19.76 -8.55 -23.52
N ILE A 510 20.41 -9.54 -22.93
CA ILE A 510 21.64 -10.14 -23.44
C ILE A 510 21.43 -11.64 -23.55
N SER A 511 21.26 -12.12 -24.79
CA SER A 511 21.07 -13.55 -25.09
C SER A 511 19.88 -14.16 -24.33
N LEU A 512 20.15 -14.83 -23.22
CA LEU A 512 19.15 -15.53 -22.39
C LEU A 512 18.69 -14.72 -21.18
N ILE A 513 19.25 -13.52 -20.96
CA ILE A 513 19.07 -12.79 -19.72
C ILE A 513 18.42 -11.42 -19.99
N ASP A 514 17.23 -11.21 -19.46
CA ASP A 514 16.66 -9.87 -19.26
C ASP A 514 17.09 -9.38 -17.89
N PHE A 515 17.57 -8.14 -17.81
CA PHE A 515 18.05 -7.58 -16.55
C PHE A 515 17.73 -6.10 -16.39
N GLU A 516 17.59 -5.70 -15.16
CA GLU A 516 17.64 -4.31 -14.70
C GLU A 516 18.43 -4.25 -13.40
N VAL A 517 19.43 -3.38 -13.36
CA VAL A 517 20.22 -3.06 -12.17
C VAL A 517 20.17 -1.57 -11.97
N SER A 518 19.84 -1.11 -10.79
CA SER A 518 19.81 0.32 -10.45
C SER A 518 20.41 0.59 -9.08
N GLY A 519 21.26 1.63 -9.00
CA GLY A 519 21.69 2.24 -7.76
C GLY A 519 20.84 3.46 -7.47
N PHE A 520 20.49 3.68 -6.21
CA PHE A 520 19.71 4.83 -5.78
C PHE A 520 20.25 5.47 -4.52
N HIS A 521 19.96 6.76 -4.38
CA HIS A 521 20.24 7.56 -3.19
C HIS A 521 19.10 8.54 -2.95
N VAL A 522 18.51 8.48 -1.76
CA VAL A 522 17.37 9.31 -1.35
C VAL A 522 17.78 10.12 -0.13
N ASP A 523 17.84 11.44 -0.30
CA ASP A 523 17.97 12.39 0.80
C ASP A 523 16.58 12.84 1.24
N ILE A 524 16.24 12.69 2.52
CA ILE A 524 14.94 13.04 3.08
C ILE A 524 15.13 14.17 4.10
N GLU A 525 14.34 15.22 3.96
CA GLU A 525 14.29 16.38 4.86
C GLU A 525 12.96 16.37 5.62
N ASN A 526 12.98 16.77 6.88
CA ASN A 526 11.81 16.90 7.75
C ASN A 526 11.00 15.61 7.92
N LEU A 527 11.67 14.44 7.92
CA LEU A 527 10.97 13.19 8.13
C LEU A 527 10.30 13.18 9.51
N VAL A 528 8.99 13.06 9.53
CA VAL A 528 8.22 12.96 10.77
C VAL A 528 8.21 11.50 11.25
N ALA A 529 8.78 11.25 12.42
CA ALA A 529 8.66 9.94 13.06
C ALA A 529 7.20 9.67 13.40
N ALA A 530 6.56 8.84 12.61
CA ALA A 530 5.23 8.34 12.87
C ALA A 530 5.33 6.84 13.19
N GLY A 531 5.81 6.51 14.38
CA GLY A 531 5.91 5.14 14.88
C GLY A 531 4.89 4.86 15.99
N ARG A 532 4.54 3.61 16.21
CA ARG A 532 3.89 3.21 17.46
C ARG A 532 4.94 3.34 18.55
N GLY A 533 4.60 4.07 19.63
CA GLY A 533 5.52 4.31 20.76
C GLY A 533 6.41 5.55 20.63
N THR A 534 6.52 6.17 19.46
CA THR A 534 7.16 7.48 19.32
C THR A 534 6.13 8.59 19.27
N ALA A 535 6.34 9.66 20.04
CA ALA A 535 5.67 10.93 19.79
C ALA A 535 6.07 11.39 18.37
N PHE A 536 5.18 12.10 17.69
CA PHE A 536 5.51 12.70 16.39
C PHE A 536 6.68 13.68 16.60
N ASN A 537 7.85 13.32 16.13
CA ASN A 537 9.05 14.14 16.17
C ASN A 537 9.57 14.33 14.76
N ASN A 538 10.06 15.51 14.47
CA ASN A 538 10.85 15.70 13.26
C ASN A 538 12.22 15.05 13.46
N LEU A 539 12.53 14.05 12.62
CA LEU A 539 13.80 13.32 12.66
C LEU A 539 14.94 14.07 11.92
N GLY A 540 14.68 15.30 11.46
CA GLY A 540 15.66 16.03 10.68
C GLY A 540 15.97 15.35 9.36
N LYS A 541 17.25 15.07 9.11
CA LYS A 541 17.74 14.53 7.83
C LYS A 541 17.96 13.03 7.91
N VAL A 542 17.41 12.31 6.91
CA VAL A 542 17.55 10.85 6.75
C VAL A 542 18.04 10.53 5.35
N VAL A 543 18.88 9.52 5.22
CA VAL A 543 19.39 9.05 3.94
C VAL A 543 19.02 7.58 3.77
N SER A 544 18.60 7.20 2.56
CA SER A 544 18.47 5.82 2.11
C SER A 544 19.26 5.60 0.83
N SER A 545 20.10 4.58 0.77
CA SER A 545 20.90 4.24 -0.41
C SER A 545 20.92 2.75 -0.64
N GLY A 546 20.99 2.32 -1.90
CA GLY A 546 21.02 0.89 -2.17
C GLY A 546 21.15 0.53 -3.64
N LEU A 547 21.07 -0.78 -3.87
CA LEU A 547 21.06 -1.42 -5.17
C LEU A 547 19.83 -2.29 -5.34
N GLU A 548 19.23 -2.24 -6.49
CA GLU A 548 18.09 -3.06 -6.89
C GLU A 548 18.48 -3.86 -8.13
N LEU A 549 18.22 -5.17 -8.09
CA LEU A 549 18.46 -6.10 -9.20
C LEU A 549 17.15 -6.81 -9.53
N ARG A 550 16.81 -6.83 -10.81
CA ARG A 550 15.77 -7.71 -11.38
C ARG A 550 16.38 -8.43 -12.56
N THR A 551 16.31 -9.76 -12.56
CA THR A 551 16.85 -10.58 -13.63
C THR A 551 15.90 -11.71 -13.96
N LYS A 552 15.75 -12.00 -15.26
CA LYS A 552 15.02 -13.12 -15.80
C LYS A 552 15.92 -13.90 -16.73
N ILE A 553 16.15 -15.18 -16.40
CA ILE A 553 17.02 -16.05 -17.16
C ILE A 553 16.16 -17.07 -17.92
N HIS A 554 16.14 -17.00 -19.23
CA HIS A 554 15.33 -17.83 -20.12
C HIS A 554 15.99 -19.20 -20.39
N THR A 555 16.22 -19.98 -19.35
CA THR A 555 16.83 -21.31 -19.39
C THR A 555 16.05 -22.28 -20.28
N SER A 556 14.73 -22.09 -20.43
CA SER A 556 13.89 -22.86 -21.35
C SER A 556 14.27 -22.73 -22.83
N LYS A 557 15.03 -21.66 -23.20
CA LYS A 557 15.63 -21.53 -24.53
C LYS A 557 16.81 -22.47 -24.75
N LEU A 558 17.47 -22.92 -23.67
CA LEU A 558 18.55 -23.93 -23.73
C LEU A 558 17.96 -25.33 -23.83
N MET A 559 17.01 -25.65 -22.92
CA MET A 559 16.30 -26.92 -22.91
C MET A 559 14.86 -26.68 -22.45
N ARG A 560 13.89 -27.14 -23.22
CA ARG A 560 12.46 -26.85 -23.03
C ARG A 560 11.93 -27.19 -21.63
N PHE A 561 12.50 -28.17 -20.95
CA PHE A 561 12.07 -28.61 -19.63
C PHE A 561 12.71 -27.83 -18.46
N LEU A 562 13.74 -27.00 -18.73
CA LEU A 562 14.35 -26.20 -17.68
C LEU A 562 13.42 -25.06 -17.25
N PRO A 563 13.24 -24.86 -15.94
CA PRO A 563 12.43 -23.73 -15.44
C PRO A 563 13.17 -22.42 -15.70
N GLN A 564 12.45 -21.40 -16.13
CA GLN A 564 12.92 -20.04 -16.18
C GLN A 564 13.22 -19.53 -14.77
N ILE A 565 14.30 -18.78 -14.58
CA ILE A 565 14.72 -18.27 -13.30
C ILE A 565 14.44 -16.78 -13.25
N ASN A 566 13.71 -16.34 -12.23
CA ASN A 566 13.44 -14.93 -11.95
C ASN A 566 14.11 -14.55 -10.62
N ILE A 567 14.90 -13.48 -10.60
CA ILE A 567 15.59 -13.01 -9.41
C ILE A 567 15.22 -11.56 -9.17
N SER A 568 14.79 -11.27 -7.96
CA SER A 568 14.57 -9.91 -7.45
C SER A 568 15.39 -9.74 -6.17
N TYR A 569 16.34 -8.82 -6.18
CA TYR A 569 17.21 -8.57 -5.03
C TYR A 569 17.28 -7.09 -4.74
N THR A 570 17.30 -6.75 -3.46
CA THR A 570 17.52 -5.39 -2.98
C THR A 570 18.54 -5.43 -1.86
N PHE A 571 19.58 -4.63 -2.01
CA PHE A 571 20.47 -4.22 -0.94
C PHE A 571 20.18 -2.76 -0.61
N LEU A 572 19.96 -2.43 0.65
CA LEU A 572 19.74 -1.06 1.03
C LEU A 572 20.30 -0.77 2.43
N LYS A 573 20.69 0.48 2.66
CA LYS A 573 21.10 0.99 3.95
C LYS A 573 20.40 2.33 4.20
N THR A 574 19.77 2.47 5.35
CA THR A 574 19.18 3.74 5.80
C THR A 574 19.98 4.28 6.98
N GLU A 575 20.01 5.61 7.12
CA GLU A 575 20.72 6.27 8.23
C GLU A 575 20.05 7.60 8.56
N VAL A 576 19.75 7.80 9.83
CA VAL A 576 19.36 9.11 10.37
C VAL A 576 20.63 9.93 10.54
N LYS A 577 20.74 11.05 9.82
CA LYS A 577 21.94 11.92 9.87
C LYS A 577 21.92 12.88 11.05
N ASP A 578 20.70 13.33 11.40
CA ASP A 578 20.47 14.23 12.52
C ASP A 578 19.04 14.00 13.03
N GLY A 579 18.88 13.87 14.33
CA GLY A 579 17.56 13.69 14.92
C GLY A 579 17.63 13.30 16.40
N LYS A 580 16.59 13.68 17.12
CA LYS A 580 16.40 13.34 18.51
C LYS A 580 14.96 12.88 18.74
N ILE A 581 14.78 11.94 19.63
CA ILE A 581 13.46 11.46 20.05
C ILE A 581 13.40 11.34 21.56
N LYS A 582 12.18 11.26 22.10
CA LYS A 582 11.99 10.85 23.49
C LYS A 582 12.09 9.33 23.58
N SER A 583 13.01 8.84 24.38
CA SER A 583 13.23 7.40 24.59
C SER A 583 12.00 6.72 25.18
N ASN A 584 11.74 5.50 24.68
CA ASN A 584 10.76 4.58 25.27
C ASN A 584 11.43 3.41 25.98
N VAL A 585 12.76 3.41 26.09
CA VAL A 585 13.53 2.35 26.77
C VAL A 585 13.31 2.44 28.28
N SER A 586 13.06 1.28 28.90
CA SER A 586 12.93 1.18 30.36
C SER A 586 14.16 1.76 31.07
N GLY A 587 13.93 2.65 32.02
CA GLY A 587 15.00 3.38 32.76
C GLY A 587 15.36 4.76 32.15
N SER A 588 14.99 5.03 30.90
CA SER A 588 15.22 6.32 30.23
C SER A 588 13.96 6.87 29.55
N VAL A 589 12.79 6.35 29.90
CA VAL A 589 11.50 6.77 29.33
C VAL A 589 11.29 8.26 29.47
N GLY A 590 11.08 8.95 28.32
CA GLY A 590 10.85 10.38 28.25
C GLY A 590 12.10 11.25 28.19
N SER A 591 13.31 10.70 28.40
CA SER A 591 14.57 11.42 28.17
C SER A 591 14.82 11.64 26.67
N GLU A 592 15.39 12.77 26.30
CA GLU A 592 15.78 13.06 24.93
C GLU A 592 17.07 12.30 24.58
N VAL A 593 17.02 11.50 23.50
CA VAL A 593 18.16 10.72 23.01
C VAL A 593 18.43 11.04 21.55
N SER A 594 19.72 11.11 21.18
CA SER A 594 20.13 11.23 19.79
C SER A 594 19.95 9.89 19.07
N ILE A 595 19.41 9.97 17.85
CA ILE A 595 19.28 8.82 16.94
C ILE A 595 20.16 8.96 15.69
N ALA A 596 21.12 9.89 15.72
CA ALA A 596 22.10 10.02 14.64
C ALA A 596 22.89 8.71 14.48
N GLY A 597 23.08 8.28 13.23
CA GLY A 597 23.73 7.01 12.89
C GLY A 597 22.82 5.77 12.97
N LYS A 598 21.57 5.92 13.44
CA LYS A 598 20.60 4.82 13.53
C LYS A 598 19.90 4.56 12.19
N GLU A 599 19.46 3.32 12.00
CA GLU A 599 18.68 2.89 10.83
C GLU A 599 17.19 3.19 10.99
N LEU A 600 16.48 3.33 9.87
CA LEU A 600 15.02 3.45 9.89
C LEU A 600 14.37 2.12 10.28
N PRO A 601 13.31 2.15 11.12
CA PRO A 601 12.55 0.96 11.45
C PRO A 601 11.90 0.30 10.22
N TYR A 602 11.86 -1.04 10.22
CA TYR A 602 11.27 -1.87 9.16
C TYR A 602 11.91 -1.66 7.77
N SER A 603 13.19 -1.37 7.77
CA SER A 603 14.02 -1.18 6.58
C SER A 603 15.00 -2.35 6.44
N PRO A 604 14.63 -3.47 5.78
CA PRO A 604 15.51 -4.62 5.64
C PRO A 604 16.72 -4.30 4.75
N ASN A 605 17.92 -4.59 5.25
CA ASN A 605 19.14 -4.36 4.48
C ASN A 605 19.25 -5.27 3.25
N ASN A 606 18.64 -6.45 3.30
CA ASN A 606 18.61 -7.39 2.19
C ASN A 606 17.23 -8.01 2.03
N THR A 607 16.71 -8.01 0.81
CA THR A 607 15.56 -8.80 0.40
C THR A 607 15.88 -9.56 -0.87
N LEU A 608 15.52 -10.83 -0.93
CA LEU A 608 15.76 -11.69 -2.08
C LEU A 608 14.49 -12.50 -2.38
N THR A 609 14.08 -12.51 -3.64
CA THR A 609 13.09 -13.45 -4.15
C THR A 609 13.67 -14.19 -5.36
N ILE A 610 13.69 -15.52 -5.32
CA ILE A 610 14.09 -16.36 -6.45
C ILE A 610 12.88 -17.18 -6.86
N GLY A 611 12.40 -16.98 -8.09
CA GLY A 611 11.29 -17.71 -8.68
C GLY A 611 11.76 -18.65 -9.76
N LEU A 612 11.35 -19.90 -9.69
CA LEU A 612 11.51 -20.90 -10.74
C LEU A 612 10.16 -21.14 -11.40
N GLU A 613 10.03 -20.91 -12.70
CA GLU A 613 8.78 -21.12 -13.43
C GLU A 613 8.97 -21.96 -14.66
N GLY A 614 8.06 -22.91 -14.91
CA GLY A 614 8.12 -23.77 -16.08
C GLY A 614 6.74 -24.13 -16.60
N ASN A 615 6.67 -24.32 -17.93
CA ASN A 615 5.48 -24.80 -18.62
C ASN A 615 5.76 -26.20 -19.19
N TYR A 616 4.97 -27.17 -18.75
CA TYR A 616 5.15 -28.58 -19.06
C TYR A 616 3.90 -29.12 -19.77
N PHE A 617 4.12 -30.00 -20.74
CA PHE A 617 3.05 -30.69 -21.50
C PHE A 617 1.99 -29.73 -22.11
N ASN A 618 2.37 -28.47 -22.35
CA ASN A 618 1.51 -27.38 -22.86
C ASN A 618 0.29 -27.04 -21.98
N SER A 619 0.07 -27.74 -20.89
CA SER A 619 -1.12 -27.59 -20.04
C SER A 619 -0.79 -27.33 -18.57
N LEU A 620 0.42 -27.65 -18.11
CA LEU A 620 0.82 -27.51 -16.72
C LEU A 620 1.87 -26.40 -16.58
N ALA A 621 1.52 -25.32 -15.88
CA ALA A 621 2.45 -24.28 -15.47
C ALA A 621 2.74 -24.39 -13.97
N LEU A 622 4.03 -24.46 -13.61
CA LEU A 622 4.52 -24.56 -12.24
C LEU A 622 5.36 -23.35 -11.90
N ARG A 623 5.25 -22.89 -10.66
CA ARG A 623 6.13 -21.86 -10.10
C ARG A 623 6.43 -22.13 -8.63
N VAL A 624 7.70 -21.95 -8.26
CA VAL A 624 8.18 -21.98 -6.87
C VAL A 624 8.92 -20.69 -6.62
N ASP A 625 8.59 -19.97 -5.56
CA ASP A 625 9.29 -18.76 -5.14
C ASP A 625 9.90 -18.99 -3.74
N TYR A 626 11.21 -18.79 -3.62
CA TYR A 626 11.91 -18.66 -2.36
C TYR A 626 12.06 -17.18 -2.03
N ARG A 627 11.62 -16.75 -0.85
CA ARG A 627 11.75 -15.38 -0.37
C ARG A 627 12.55 -15.33 0.92
N TYR A 628 13.50 -14.40 0.98
CA TYR A 628 14.29 -14.07 2.17
C TYR A 628 14.18 -12.58 2.48
N VAL A 629 14.05 -12.26 3.76
CA VAL A 629 14.07 -10.89 4.30
C VAL A 629 15.03 -10.86 5.47
N SER A 630 16.00 -9.94 5.45
CA SER A 630 16.95 -9.78 6.55
C SER A 630 16.28 -9.20 7.80
N GLU A 631 16.96 -9.32 8.93
CA GLU A 631 16.59 -8.70 10.20
C GLU A 631 16.31 -7.19 10.02
N VAL A 632 15.36 -6.66 10.79
CA VAL A 632 15.04 -5.24 10.84
C VAL A 632 14.88 -4.74 12.27
N TYR A 633 15.28 -3.51 12.52
CA TYR A 633 14.90 -2.80 13.73
C TYR A 633 13.42 -2.39 13.69
N THR A 634 12.79 -2.32 14.86
CA THR A 634 11.37 -1.96 14.98
C THR A 634 11.12 -0.56 15.53
N ASP A 635 12.16 0.07 16.04
CA ASP A 635 12.16 1.40 16.64
C ASP A 635 13.36 2.24 16.16
N PHE A 636 13.31 3.56 16.41
CA PHE A 636 14.34 4.50 15.99
C PHE A 636 15.60 4.47 16.87
N GLU A 637 15.55 3.85 18.06
CA GLU A 637 16.72 3.68 18.91
C GLU A 637 17.55 2.45 18.51
N ASN A 638 17.04 1.64 17.57
CA ASN A 638 17.63 0.39 17.10
C ASN A 638 17.92 -0.58 18.25
N ILE A 639 16.90 -0.83 19.07
CA ILE A 639 17.02 -1.74 20.22
C ILE A 639 17.10 -3.18 19.69
N GLU A 640 18.18 -3.89 19.99
CA GLU A 640 18.38 -5.29 19.60
C GLU A 640 17.74 -6.24 20.61
N LYS A 641 17.89 -5.91 21.90
CA LYS A 641 17.42 -6.78 22.97
C LYS A 641 15.92 -6.82 23.06
N THR A 642 15.36 -8.00 22.95
CA THR A 642 13.93 -8.22 23.10
C THR A 642 13.53 -8.23 24.57
N ASP A 643 12.46 -7.54 24.94
CA ASP A 643 11.82 -7.63 26.24
C ASP A 643 10.84 -8.84 26.31
N ASN A 644 10.41 -9.21 27.53
CA ASN A 644 9.49 -10.31 27.73
C ASN A 644 8.12 -10.07 27.07
N LEU A 645 7.72 -8.82 26.96
CA LEU A 645 6.46 -8.42 26.32
C LEU A 645 6.53 -8.44 24.80
N GLY A 646 7.74 -8.54 24.22
CA GLY A 646 7.93 -8.58 22.79
C GLY A 646 7.74 -7.23 22.08
N ILE A 647 7.74 -6.12 22.82
CA ILE A 647 7.55 -4.76 22.29
C ILE A 647 8.82 -4.25 21.65
N THR A 648 9.95 -4.41 22.35
CA THR A 648 11.27 -4.00 21.88
C THR A 648 12.02 -5.15 21.23
N GLY A 649 13.05 -4.82 20.48
CA GLY A 649 13.91 -5.76 19.78
C GLY A 649 13.66 -5.82 18.29
N THR A 650 14.54 -6.52 17.58
CA THR A 650 14.46 -6.69 16.14
C THR A 650 13.34 -7.66 15.74
N VAL A 651 12.89 -7.55 14.48
CA VAL A 651 12.24 -8.67 13.79
C VAL A 651 13.36 -9.49 13.16
N PRO A 652 13.59 -10.74 13.59
CA PRO A 652 14.63 -11.60 13.03
C PRO A 652 14.44 -11.83 11.54
N SER A 653 15.53 -12.16 10.85
CA SER A 653 15.47 -12.59 9.45
C SER A 653 14.58 -13.83 9.31
N TYR A 654 13.89 -13.93 8.19
CA TYR A 654 13.04 -15.08 7.87
C TYR A 654 13.07 -15.40 6.39
N SER A 655 12.71 -16.64 6.07
CA SER A 655 12.50 -17.06 4.70
C SER A 655 11.31 -18.00 4.60
N HIS A 656 10.64 -17.99 3.45
CA HIS A 656 9.55 -18.91 3.17
C HIS A 656 9.51 -19.30 1.69
N ILE A 657 8.83 -20.40 1.41
CA ILE A 657 8.64 -20.91 0.06
C ILE A 657 7.16 -20.82 -0.30
N ASN A 658 6.88 -20.27 -1.49
CA ASN A 658 5.56 -20.26 -2.10
C ASN A 658 5.57 -21.20 -3.32
N LEU A 659 4.44 -21.85 -3.57
CA LEU A 659 4.25 -22.76 -4.69
C LEU A 659 2.98 -22.40 -5.44
N SER A 660 2.98 -22.49 -6.75
CA SER A 660 1.75 -22.53 -7.54
C SER A 660 1.84 -23.52 -8.69
N ALA A 661 0.72 -24.20 -8.95
CA ALA A 661 0.53 -25.11 -10.07
C ALA A 661 -0.78 -24.75 -10.77
N ASN A 662 -0.72 -24.63 -12.08
CA ASN A 662 -1.88 -24.31 -12.92
C ASN A 662 -2.00 -25.36 -14.01
N TYR A 663 -3.12 -26.04 -14.06
CA TYR A 663 -3.40 -27.04 -15.06
C TYR A 663 -4.59 -26.61 -15.94
N SER A 664 -4.33 -26.37 -17.20
CA SER A 664 -5.34 -26.03 -18.20
C SER A 664 -5.94 -27.33 -18.79
N ILE A 665 -7.16 -27.64 -18.37
CA ILE A 665 -7.93 -28.79 -18.94
C ILE A 665 -8.32 -28.47 -20.39
N SER A 666 -8.68 -27.22 -20.65
CA SER A 666 -8.98 -26.65 -21.96
C SER A 666 -8.66 -25.14 -21.97
N GLU A 667 -8.86 -24.47 -23.09
CA GLU A 667 -8.76 -23.03 -23.18
C GLU A 667 -9.72 -22.29 -22.23
N LYS A 668 -10.81 -22.95 -21.83
CA LYS A 668 -11.86 -22.37 -20.99
C LYS A 668 -11.79 -22.79 -19.53
N ILE A 669 -11.13 -23.89 -19.20
CA ILE A 669 -11.14 -24.49 -17.85
C ILE A 669 -9.71 -24.62 -17.35
N ARG A 670 -9.44 -24.00 -16.22
CA ARG A 670 -8.18 -24.07 -15.50
C ARG A 670 -8.42 -24.49 -14.04
N ILE A 671 -7.70 -25.47 -13.57
CA ILE A 671 -7.58 -25.82 -12.15
C ILE A 671 -6.24 -25.29 -11.66
N PHE A 672 -6.19 -24.76 -10.45
CA PHE A 672 -4.95 -24.29 -9.87
C PHE A 672 -4.83 -24.66 -8.39
N LEU A 673 -3.59 -24.86 -7.97
CA LEU A 673 -3.17 -25.00 -6.58
C LEU A 673 -2.24 -23.82 -6.28
N SER A 674 -2.44 -23.13 -5.15
CA SER A 674 -1.49 -22.16 -4.63
C SER A 674 -1.20 -22.42 -3.16
N GLY A 675 0.08 -22.44 -2.79
CA GLY A 675 0.56 -22.58 -1.43
C GLY A 675 1.44 -21.41 -1.06
N LYS A 676 1.12 -20.74 0.05
CA LYS A 676 1.92 -19.66 0.63
C LYS A 676 2.56 -20.17 1.91
N ASN A 677 3.85 -19.82 2.11
CA ASN A 677 4.62 -20.33 3.23
C ASN A 677 4.42 -21.84 3.43
N ILE A 678 4.68 -22.63 2.38
CA ILE A 678 4.36 -24.07 2.39
C ILE A 678 5.13 -24.86 3.45
N THR A 679 6.27 -24.36 3.90
CA THR A 679 7.09 -24.89 4.99
C THR A 679 6.52 -24.59 6.37
N ASP A 680 5.47 -23.77 6.45
CA ASP A 680 4.82 -23.31 7.69
C ASP A 680 5.79 -22.62 8.66
N GLU A 681 6.72 -21.83 8.10
CA GLU A 681 7.67 -21.05 8.90
C GLU A 681 6.96 -20.13 9.88
N ILE A 682 7.38 -20.16 11.14
CA ILE A 682 6.84 -19.33 12.21
C ILE A 682 7.79 -18.14 12.40
N TYR A 683 7.37 -16.97 11.99
CA TYR A 683 8.17 -15.77 12.05
C TYR A 683 7.41 -14.57 12.63
N ILE A 684 8.14 -13.58 13.10
CA ILE A 684 7.57 -12.32 13.56
C ILE A 684 7.28 -11.45 12.35
N GLY A 685 6.03 -11.10 12.12
CA GLY A 685 5.64 -10.19 11.03
C GLY A 685 5.94 -8.73 11.38
N SER A 686 5.62 -8.32 12.60
CA SER A 686 5.94 -6.99 13.12
C SER A 686 5.87 -6.96 14.65
N ARG A 687 6.39 -5.88 15.23
CA ARG A 687 6.19 -5.57 16.65
C ARG A 687 5.26 -4.36 16.75
N LEU A 688 4.17 -4.53 17.47
CA LEU A 688 3.23 -3.44 17.74
C LEU A 688 3.56 -2.82 19.09
N HIS A 689 4.02 -1.59 19.06
CA HIS A 689 4.00 -0.78 20.27
C HIS A 689 2.55 -0.38 20.58
N SER A 690 2.21 -0.27 21.84
CA SER A 690 0.93 0.26 22.27
C SER A 690 0.68 1.66 21.74
N ASN A 691 -0.54 2.11 21.83
CA ASN A 691 -0.98 3.43 21.34
C ASN A 691 0.05 4.53 21.71
N PRO A 692 0.44 5.43 20.75
CA PRO A 692 1.35 6.55 21.04
C PRO A 692 0.75 7.51 22.05
N GLY A 693 0.25 7.35 23.03
CA GLY A 693 -0.36 8.16 24.08
C GLY A 693 -0.45 7.41 25.42
N GLN A 694 -0.07 6.14 25.44
CA GLN A 694 0.02 5.40 26.70
C GLN A 694 1.34 5.76 27.38
N LYS A 695 1.24 6.23 28.60
CA LYS A 695 2.40 6.62 29.43
C LYS A 695 3.35 5.45 29.73
N GLN A 696 2.94 4.21 29.48
CA GLN A 696 3.70 3.00 29.75
C GLN A 696 3.55 2.02 28.58
N ALA A 697 4.32 2.26 27.51
CA ALA A 697 4.38 1.37 26.35
C ALA A 697 4.83 -0.07 26.71
N SER A 698 5.56 -0.23 27.79
CA SER A 698 6.01 -1.51 28.36
C SER A 698 4.89 -2.44 28.84
N LEU A 699 3.66 -1.92 28.99
CA LEU A 699 2.50 -2.71 29.43
C LEU A 699 1.73 -3.39 28.28
N SER A 700 2.17 -3.29 27.03
CA SER A 700 1.51 -3.92 25.89
C SER A 700 2.32 -5.10 25.37
N SER A 701 1.68 -6.22 25.05
CA SER A 701 2.30 -7.29 24.28
C SER A 701 2.48 -6.87 22.82
N GLY A 702 3.65 -7.17 22.23
CA GLY A 702 4.09 -6.51 21.01
C GLY A 702 4.17 -7.37 19.76
N ILE A 703 4.36 -8.69 19.85
CA ILE A 703 4.63 -9.53 18.69
C ILE A 703 3.37 -9.83 17.89
N LEU A 704 3.32 -9.40 16.63
CA LEU A 704 2.37 -9.89 15.64
C LEU A 704 3.04 -10.99 14.81
N PRO A 705 2.53 -12.23 14.85
CA PRO A 705 3.04 -13.31 14.02
C PRO A 705 2.84 -13.00 12.54
N GLY A 706 3.79 -13.40 11.70
CA GLY A 706 3.64 -13.41 10.26
C GLY A 706 2.61 -14.46 9.80
N PRO A 707 2.07 -14.31 8.57
CA PRO A 707 1.14 -15.28 8.00
C PRO A 707 1.72 -16.71 7.99
N ARG A 708 0.92 -17.66 8.43
CA ARG A 708 1.23 -19.08 8.43
C ARG A 708 0.91 -19.70 7.06
N ARG A 709 1.16 -20.98 6.91
CA ARG A 709 0.83 -21.72 5.69
C ARG A 709 -0.63 -21.51 5.28
N GLN A 710 -0.81 -21.27 3.99
CA GLN A 710 -2.10 -21.17 3.35
C GLN A 710 -2.08 -21.92 2.01
N ILE A 711 -2.75 -23.06 1.93
CA ILE A 711 -2.90 -23.84 0.70
C ILE A 711 -4.31 -23.65 0.17
N ASN A 712 -4.44 -23.32 -1.11
CA ASN A 712 -5.70 -23.09 -1.78
C ASN A 712 -5.78 -23.91 -3.07
N LEU A 713 -6.94 -24.48 -3.34
CA LEU A 713 -7.31 -25.12 -4.59
C LEU A 713 -8.40 -24.27 -5.27
N GLY A 714 -8.29 -24.07 -6.56
CA GLY A 714 -9.29 -23.30 -7.29
C GLY A 714 -9.56 -23.80 -8.69
N LEU A 715 -10.71 -23.37 -9.20
CA LEU A 715 -11.21 -23.61 -10.54
C LEU A 715 -11.54 -22.26 -11.18
N GLU A 716 -11.10 -22.05 -12.42
CA GLU A 716 -11.50 -20.92 -13.25
C GLU A 716 -12.16 -21.45 -14.53
N TYR A 717 -13.31 -20.88 -14.86
CA TYR A 717 -14.06 -21.17 -16.09
C TYR A 717 -14.27 -19.86 -16.88
N LEU A 718 -13.89 -19.88 -18.16
CA LEU A 718 -14.08 -18.79 -19.12
C LEU A 718 -15.22 -19.16 -20.08
N PHE A 719 -16.16 -18.25 -20.32
CA PHE A 719 -17.32 -18.50 -21.19
C PHE A 719 -17.56 -17.39 -22.20
#